data_4db8c6310ca4d773e6d7728be2a63317
#
_entry.id   4db8c6310ca4d773e6d7728be2a63317
#
_cell.length_a   1.000
_cell.length_b   1.000
_cell.length_c   1.000
_cell.angle_alpha   90.00
_cell.angle_beta   90.00
_cell.angle_gamma   90.00
#
_symmetry.space_group_name_H-M   'P 1'
#
loop_
_entity.id
_entity.type
_entity.pdbx_description
1 polymer ?
#
loop_
_entity_poly.entity_id
_entity_poly.type
_entity_poly.pdbx_seq_one_letter_code
_entity_poly.pdbx_strand_id
1 'polypeptide(L)'
;MAECPNCSCCPEEKGPFDPLLRPDYADRFGPTTRDCIRLADTALRIKIEDDWSGGPGRSGNEMVFGGGKVIRESMGQSVVPRDPGKGKTDTSAGGTAVVPPDTVITGVVVLDHWGIVKTDVALRDGNIVALGKAYNPETMNPLHDGGVAHNGIGPRPTDFVIGPDTEVIAGKGRILTAGGIDTHVHFICPDQIDEALAAGVTTLIGGGTGPAEGSTATTVTPGAWHINRTFEALDAFPVNIGLLGKGATMSTESMLDQVDAGVIGFKVHEDWGATPAVIDKCLQVCQKTGVQLALHADSLNEAGFVQDTLDAIKNRSIHVFHVEGAGGGHAPDMIKMVSEPNVLPASTNPTRPLTVNTVKEHFDMVMVCHHLNPAVPEDLAFADSRIRPSTMAAEDILHDLGAISIMSSDAQAMGRIGEMIMRTWQTAHVMKVRRGFLEEDQPADKPKGTKAEGQTPVDETPEPEPPLADNRRARRYVAKYTINPALAQGIDAVVGSVETGKLADLVLWEPKFFGVKPHMVIKGGQIAYAQVGDANASIPTPQPVLPRPMWGATGLAPGSISYNFVTERAIKKNPSKGRTLNKRFKAITDTRGVFKEHMKENNATPDVRIDADTYEVIIGGAKVTDVTTFVEGQIVDRAYVSELPMAQRYFLF
;
A
#
# COMPACT_ATOMS: atom_id res chain seq x y z
N MET A 1 -0.19 40.96 45.87
CA MET A 1 0.41 40.31 44.69
C MET A 1 -0.11 41.07 43.49
N ALA A 2 0.76 41.73 42.77
CA ALA A 2 0.36 42.59 41.65
C ALA A 2 0.03 41.67 40.46
N GLU A 3 -1.16 41.82 39.92
CA GLU A 3 -1.59 41.18 38.67
C GLU A 3 -0.70 41.66 37.53
N CYS A 4 -0.12 40.71 36.80
CA CYS A 4 0.68 40.99 35.61
C CYS A 4 -0.28 40.95 34.39
N PRO A 5 -0.62 42.12 33.78
CA PRO A 5 -1.71 42.20 32.81
C PRO A 5 -1.43 41.61 31.44
N ASN A 6 -0.25 41.01 31.21
CA ASN A 6 0.15 40.46 29.89
C ASN A 6 1.05 39.22 30.00
N CYS A 7 0.75 38.31 30.90
CA CYS A 7 1.49 37.05 30.98
C CYS A 7 0.77 35.96 30.17
N SER A 8 1.30 35.61 29.00
CA SER A 8 0.83 34.50 28.16
C SER A 8 1.09 33.10 28.76
N CYS A 9 1.58 33.03 30.00
CA CYS A 9 1.90 31.79 30.70
C CYS A 9 0.86 31.40 31.76
N CYS A 10 -0.17 32.23 32.03
CA CYS A 10 -1.31 31.79 32.83
C CYS A 10 -2.36 31.21 31.90
N PRO A 11 -2.71 29.91 31.99
CA PRO A 11 -3.87 29.43 31.28
C PRO A 11 -5.09 30.21 31.79
N GLU A 12 -5.81 30.88 30.89
CA GLU A 12 -7.13 31.42 31.21
C GLU A 12 -7.97 30.25 31.76
N GLU A 13 -8.50 30.42 32.99
CA GLU A 13 -9.43 29.44 33.56
C GLU A 13 -10.68 29.43 32.69
N LYS A 14 -10.80 28.37 31.84
CA LYS A 14 -11.96 28.21 30.99
C LYS A 14 -13.20 28.01 31.85
N GLY A 15 -14.22 28.77 31.58
CA GLY A 15 -15.55 28.53 32.14
C GLY A 15 -16.10 27.19 31.70
N PRO A 16 -17.02 26.57 32.46
CA PRO A 16 -17.57 25.24 32.15
C PRO A 16 -18.35 25.18 30.83
N PHE A 17 -18.62 26.32 30.21
CA PHE A 17 -19.36 26.41 28.93
C PHE A 17 -18.54 27.04 27.80
N ASP A 18 -17.24 27.27 28.01
CA ASP A 18 -16.40 27.79 26.93
C ASP A 18 -16.25 26.76 25.81
N PRO A 19 -16.25 27.23 24.56
CA PRO A 19 -16.02 26.33 23.43
C PRO A 19 -14.69 25.60 23.56
N LEU A 20 -14.69 24.30 23.25
CA LEU A 20 -13.47 23.49 23.23
C LEU A 20 -12.53 24.01 22.14
N LEU A 21 -11.33 24.46 22.53
CA LEU A 21 -10.34 24.89 21.56
C LEU A 21 -9.87 23.72 20.69
N ARG A 22 -9.44 24.02 19.47
CA ARG A 22 -9.02 23.00 18.50
C ARG A 22 -7.91 22.06 19.02
N PRO A 23 -6.86 22.53 19.72
CA PRO A 23 -5.87 21.64 20.35
C PRO A 23 -6.49 20.72 21.40
N ASP A 24 -7.37 21.22 22.25
CA ASP A 24 -8.03 20.41 23.28
C ASP A 24 -8.96 19.36 22.67
N TYR A 25 -9.62 19.69 21.55
CA TYR A 25 -10.40 18.74 20.78
C TYR A 25 -9.51 17.61 20.23
N ALA A 26 -8.39 17.96 19.61
CA ALA A 26 -7.44 16.99 19.06
C ALA A 26 -6.85 16.07 20.14
N ASP A 27 -6.57 16.61 21.32
CA ASP A 27 -6.10 15.83 22.47
C ASP A 27 -7.15 14.82 22.97
N ARG A 28 -8.43 15.17 22.91
CA ARG A 28 -9.52 14.32 23.39
C ARG A 28 -9.95 13.29 22.36
N PHE A 29 -10.13 13.72 21.11
CA PHE A 29 -10.78 12.95 20.06
C PHE A 29 -9.86 12.63 18.86
N GLY A 30 -8.63 13.11 18.89
CA GLY A 30 -7.69 13.04 17.77
C GLY A 30 -7.84 14.22 16.80
N PRO A 31 -6.93 14.34 15.85
CA PRO A 31 -6.97 15.36 14.81
C PRO A 31 -8.26 15.26 13.99
N THR A 32 -8.72 16.38 13.43
CA THR A 32 -9.98 16.50 12.71
C THR A 32 -9.79 17.26 11.38
N THR A 33 -10.87 17.53 10.65
CA THR A 33 -10.88 18.23 9.36
C THR A 33 -9.95 19.46 9.38
N ARG A 34 -9.07 19.58 8.39
CA ARG A 34 -8.02 20.59 8.21
C ARG A 34 -6.78 20.43 9.11
N ASP A 35 -6.77 19.56 10.09
CA ASP A 35 -5.55 19.26 10.84
C ASP A 35 -4.54 18.51 9.96
N CYS A 36 -3.26 18.79 10.20
CA CYS A 36 -2.17 18.17 9.47
C CYS A 36 -1.43 17.16 10.35
N ILE A 37 -1.09 16.02 9.77
CA ILE A 37 -0.31 14.97 10.42
C ILE A 37 0.99 14.79 9.62
N ARG A 38 2.13 14.83 10.31
CA ARG A 38 3.42 14.49 9.71
C ARG A 38 3.58 12.97 9.66
N LEU A 39 4.03 12.45 8.53
CA LEU A 39 4.30 11.03 8.33
C LEU A 39 5.73 10.69 8.80
N ALA A 40 5.86 10.03 9.94
CA ALA A 40 7.13 9.71 10.61
C ALA A 40 8.04 10.95 10.76
N ASP A 41 9.32 10.83 10.42
CA ASP A 41 10.29 11.93 10.38
C ASP A 41 10.53 12.46 8.95
N THR A 42 9.64 12.13 8.01
CA THR A 42 9.67 12.63 6.63
C THR A 42 9.31 14.13 6.56
N ALA A 43 9.52 14.75 5.39
CA ALA A 43 9.03 16.09 5.08
C ALA A 43 7.54 16.11 4.67
N LEU A 44 6.90 14.93 4.61
CA LEU A 44 5.53 14.77 4.14
C LEU A 44 4.53 15.10 5.26
N ARG A 45 3.46 15.82 4.89
CA ARG A 45 2.33 16.11 5.76
C ARG A 45 1.04 15.83 5.02
N ILE A 46 0.15 15.08 5.66
CA ILE A 46 -1.22 14.88 5.19
C ILE A 46 -2.17 15.78 5.94
N LYS A 47 -3.20 16.29 5.27
CA LYS A 47 -4.27 17.09 5.84
C LYS A 47 -5.57 16.30 5.77
N ILE A 48 -6.28 16.23 6.89
CA ILE A 48 -7.59 15.59 6.98
C ILE A 48 -8.59 16.40 6.16
N GLU A 49 -9.20 15.75 5.15
CA GLU A 49 -10.11 16.39 4.19
C GLU A 49 -11.52 16.48 4.77
N ASP A 50 -11.95 15.48 5.55
CA ASP A 50 -13.24 15.47 6.26
C ASP A 50 -13.20 14.59 7.52
N ASP A 51 -14.17 14.79 8.43
CA ASP A 51 -14.35 14.02 9.66
C ASP A 51 -15.75 13.40 9.68
N TRP A 52 -15.83 12.12 9.38
CA TRP A 52 -17.08 11.36 9.34
C TRP A 52 -17.50 10.81 10.70
N SER A 53 -16.65 10.89 11.72
CA SER A 53 -16.96 10.45 13.08
C SER A 53 -17.54 11.57 13.96
N GLY A 54 -17.42 12.81 13.53
CA GLY A 54 -17.85 13.98 14.28
C GLY A 54 -17.22 15.27 13.75
N GLY A 55 -16.39 15.90 14.54
CA GLY A 55 -15.64 17.09 14.19
C GLY A 55 -16.30 18.41 14.59
N PRO A 56 -15.59 19.54 14.43
CA PRO A 56 -16.09 20.87 14.82
C PRO A 56 -17.43 21.21 14.18
N GLY A 57 -18.35 21.73 14.98
CA GLY A 57 -19.73 22.05 14.56
C GLY A 57 -20.67 20.83 14.47
N ARG A 58 -20.15 19.61 14.57
CA ARG A 58 -20.91 18.35 14.60
C ARG A 58 -20.60 17.52 15.84
N SER A 59 -19.64 17.97 16.66
CA SER A 59 -19.03 17.27 17.78
C SER A 59 -19.89 17.25 19.04
N GLY A 60 -19.47 16.44 19.99
CA GLY A 60 -19.97 16.34 21.35
C GLY A 60 -20.26 14.93 21.80
N ASN A 61 -20.30 13.98 20.87
CA ASN A 61 -20.61 12.58 21.14
C ASN A 61 -19.75 11.61 20.33
N GLU A 62 -18.51 11.99 20.04
CA GLU A 62 -17.52 11.12 19.39
C GLU A 62 -17.26 9.88 20.24
N MET A 63 -17.13 8.73 19.59
CA MET A 63 -16.92 7.47 20.27
C MET A 63 -15.49 7.36 20.80
N VAL A 64 -15.37 7.20 22.10
CA VAL A 64 -14.11 7.04 22.83
C VAL A 64 -14.26 5.92 23.85
N PHE A 65 -13.23 5.06 23.96
CA PHE A 65 -13.22 3.95 24.90
C PHE A 65 -12.48 4.29 26.21
N GLY A 66 -12.92 3.71 27.31
CA GLY A 66 -12.22 3.71 28.61
C GLY A 66 -12.57 4.86 29.56
N GLY A 67 -12.14 4.75 30.81
CA GLY A 67 -12.10 5.71 31.93
C GLY A 67 -13.00 6.95 31.89
N GLY A 68 -14.31 6.81 32.05
CA GLY A 68 -15.24 7.95 31.97
C GLY A 68 -15.67 8.34 30.56
N LYS A 69 -15.40 7.49 29.57
CA LYS A 69 -15.66 7.70 28.13
C LYS A 69 -17.05 7.26 27.72
N VAL A 70 -17.43 7.60 26.47
CA VAL A 70 -18.81 7.41 25.99
C VAL A 70 -19.18 5.96 25.65
N ILE A 71 -18.19 5.10 25.32
CA ILE A 71 -18.46 3.68 25.05
C ILE A 71 -18.63 2.93 26.37
N ARG A 72 -19.84 2.90 26.86
CA ARG A 72 -20.31 2.13 28.01
C ARG A 72 -21.78 1.80 27.76
N GLU A 73 -22.28 0.75 28.42
CA GLU A 73 -23.70 0.41 28.36
C GLU A 73 -24.59 1.61 28.69
N SER A 74 -25.64 1.77 27.94
CA SER A 74 -26.57 2.90 28.03
C SER A 74 -25.98 4.28 27.74
N MET A 75 -24.78 4.34 27.17
CA MET A 75 -24.14 5.56 26.66
C MET A 75 -23.81 5.39 25.17
N GLY A 76 -22.58 5.09 24.81
CA GLY A 76 -22.17 4.83 23.44
C GLY A 76 -22.44 3.38 22.97
N GLN A 77 -22.52 2.43 23.90
CA GLN A 77 -22.88 1.05 23.61
C GLN A 77 -24.40 0.86 23.77
N SER A 78 -25.05 0.38 22.72
CA SER A 78 -26.47 0.02 22.72
C SER A 78 -26.68 -1.39 23.29
N VAL A 79 -27.96 -1.74 23.52
CA VAL A 79 -28.38 -3.09 23.92
C VAL A 79 -28.62 -4.01 22.72
N VAL A 80 -28.36 -3.57 21.51
CA VAL A 80 -28.59 -4.34 20.28
C VAL A 80 -27.53 -5.43 20.15
N PRO A 81 -27.91 -6.72 20.22
CA PRO A 81 -26.96 -7.81 20.07
C PRO A 81 -26.53 -7.95 18.60
N ARG A 82 -25.38 -8.62 18.37
CA ARG A 82 -24.85 -8.90 17.03
C ARG A 82 -25.87 -9.54 16.08
N ASP A 83 -26.66 -10.51 16.61
CA ASP A 83 -27.67 -11.23 15.85
C ASP A 83 -29.03 -11.12 16.55
N PRO A 84 -29.79 -10.06 16.32
CA PRO A 84 -31.02 -9.75 17.06
C PRO A 84 -32.18 -10.74 16.85
N GLY A 85 -31.96 -11.86 16.15
CA GLY A 85 -32.94 -12.87 15.82
C GLY A 85 -33.87 -12.43 14.67
N LYS A 86 -34.45 -13.42 13.97
CA LYS A 86 -35.41 -13.16 12.89
C LYS A 86 -36.66 -12.46 13.44
N GLY A 87 -36.81 -11.17 13.16
CA GLY A 87 -37.99 -10.38 13.50
C GLY A 87 -37.77 -9.19 14.44
N LYS A 88 -36.54 -8.97 14.93
CA LYS A 88 -36.17 -7.77 15.72
C LYS A 88 -35.15 -6.93 14.97
N THR A 89 -35.48 -6.48 13.78
CA THR A 89 -34.83 -5.32 13.20
C THR A 89 -35.36 -4.10 13.90
N ASP A 90 -34.53 -3.34 14.58
CA ASP A 90 -34.91 -2.02 15.08
C ASP A 90 -35.17 -1.12 13.87
N THR A 91 -36.45 -0.97 13.54
CA THR A 91 -36.93 -0.14 12.44
C THR A 91 -37.21 1.29 12.89
N SER A 92 -36.72 1.72 14.04
CA SER A 92 -36.98 3.03 14.62
C SER A 92 -36.33 4.21 13.86
N ALA A 93 -35.40 3.93 12.96
CA ALA A 93 -34.91 4.93 11.99
C ALA A 93 -35.18 4.36 10.59
N GLY A 94 -36.01 4.96 9.79
CA GLY A 94 -36.49 4.55 8.45
C GLY A 94 -35.43 4.17 7.40
N GLY A 95 -34.31 3.56 7.81
CA GLY A 95 -33.18 3.04 7.04
C GLY A 95 -32.89 1.60 7.41
N THR A 96 -32.14 0.90 6.59
CA THR A 96 -31.66 -0.45 6.81
C THR A 96 -30.81 -0.46 8.08
N ALA A 97 -31.29 -1.05 9.17
CA ALA A 97 -30.56 -1.14 10.44
C ALA A 97 -29.20 -1.82 10.19
N VAL A 98 -28.12 -1.10 10.37
CA VAL A 98 -26.77 -1.68 10.34
C VAL A 98 -26.62 -2.50 11.60
N VAL A 99 -26.52 -3.81 11.45
CA VAL A 99 -26.31 -4.74 12.55
C VAL A 99 -24.97 -4.44 13.22
N PRO A 100 -24.85 -4.49 14.57
CA PRO A 100 -23.58 -4.20 15.24
C PRO A 100 -22.41 -5.00 14.68
N PRO A 101 -21.23 -4.37 14.50
CA PRO A 101 -20.04 -5.04 14.02
C PRO A 101 -19.42 -5.95 15.09
N ASP A 102 -18.55 -6.88 14.65
CA ASP A 102 -17.72 -7.67 15.56
C ASP A 102 -16.63 -6.79 16.20
N THR A 103 -16.10 -5.84 15.40
CA THR A 103 -15.05 -4.92 15.85
C THR A 103 -15.30 -3.53 15.30
N VAL A 104 -15.07 -2.51 16.12
CA VAL A 104 -15.02 -1.11 15.69
C VAL A 104 -13.62 -0.53 15.91
N ILE A 105 -13.11 0.20 14.92
CA ILE A 105 -11.91 1.04 15.06
C ILE A 105 -12.41 2.48 15.15
N THR A 106 -12.24 3.14 16.31
CA THR A 106 -12.84 4.46 16.57
C THR A 106 -11.91 5.61 16.25
N GLY A 107 -12.43 6.67 15.61
CA GLY A 107 -11.76 7.96 15.43
C GLY A 107 -10.41 7.89 14.72
N VAL A 108 -10.26 6.98 13.76
CA VAL A 108 -9.00 6.76 13.03
C VAL A 108 -8.93 7.61 11.77
N VAL A 109 -7.74 8.05 11.38
CA VAL A 109 -7.51 8.74 10.10
C VAL A 109 -7.20 7.72 9.02
N VAL A 110 -8.12 7.50 8.10
CA VAL A 110 -7.91 6.65 6.91
C VAL A 110 -7.08 7.43 5.90
N LEU A 111 -5.97 6.83 5.45
CA LEU A 111 -5.19 7.26 4.29
C LEU A 111 -5.35 6.23 3.19
N ASP A 112 -6.04 6.60 2.12
CA ASP A 112 -6.28 5.73 0.97
C ASP A 112 -6.14 6.51 -0.35
N HIS A 113 -6.13 5.82 -1.48
CA HIS A 113 -6.06 6.43 -2.82
C HIS A 113 -7.23 7.37 -3.11
N TRP A 114 -8.37 7.14 -2.50
CA TRP A 114 -9.58 7.93 -2.70
C TRP A 114 -9.69 9.16 -1.78
N GLY A 115 -8.92 9.24 -0.68
CA GLY A 115 -8.98 10.40 0.23
C GLY A 115 -8.28 10.17 1.57
N ILE A 116 -8.31 11.24 2.39
CA ILE A 116 -7.76 11.26 3.73
C ILE A 116 -8.83 11.78 4.69
N VAL A 117 -9.49 10.86 5.39
CA VAL A 117 -10.64 11.20 6.25
C VAL A 117 -10.51 10.60 7.64
N LYS A 118 -11.03 11.29 8.64
CA LYS A 118 -11.23 10.70 9.96
C LYS A 118 -12.60 10.02 10.01
N THR A 119 -12.65 8.80 10.55
CA THR A 119 -13.89 8.01 10.60
C THR A 119 -13.82 6.94 11.68
N ASP A 120 -14.97 6.40 12.07
CA ASP A 120 -15.05 5.09 12.70
C ASP A 120 -15.19 4.03 11.61
N VAL A 121 -14.60 2.84 11.83
CA VAL A 121 -14.60 1.72 10.87
C VAL A 121 -15.22 0.49 11.51
N ALA A 122 -16.26 -0.04 10.90
CA ALA A 122 -16.96 -1.24 11.35
C ALA A 122 -16.48 -2.49 10.60
N LEU A 123 -16.09 -3.53 11.34
CA LEU A 123 -15.66 -4.82 10.80
C LEU A 123 -16.64 -5.91 11.23
N ARG A 124 -17.09 -6.74 10.27
CA ARG A 124 -17.99 -7.87 10.55
C ARG A 124 -17.69 -9.03 9.59
N ASP A 125 -17.65 -10.25 10.14
CA ASP A 125 -17.38 -11.48 9.39
C ASP A 125 -16.12 -11.39 8.51
N GLY A 126 -15.11 -10.67 9.04
CA GLY A 126 -13.82 -10.46 8.37
C GLY A 126 -13.80 -9.36 7.31
N ASN A 127 -14.91 -8.65 7.09
CA ASN A 127 -15.02 -7.61 6.07
C ASN A 127 -15.27 -6.23 6.70
N ILE A 128 -14.92 -5.18 5.96
CA ILE A 128 -15.31 -3.80 6.26
C ILE A 128 -16.79 -3.65 5.89
N VAL A 129 -17.64 -3.29 6.84
CA VAL A 129 -19.09 -3.19 6.62
C VAL A 129 -19.61 -1.74 6.65
N ALA A 130 -18.91 -0.84 7.32
CA ALA A 130 -19.25 0.58 7.30
C ALA A 130 -18.03 1.46 7.61
N LEU A 131 -18.04 2.67 7.07
CA LEU A 131 -17.17 3.79 7.36
C LEU A 131 -18.08 4.99 7.66
N GLY A 132 -17.99 5.58 8.85
CA GLY A 132 -18.89 6.65 9.27
C GLY A 132 -18.84 6.88 10.76
N LYS A 133 -19.95 7.25 11.37
CA LYS A 133 -20.05 7.45 12.81
C LYS A 133 -20.60 6.20 13.49
N ALA A 134 -19.85 5.72 14.48
CA ALA A 134 -20.40 4.78 15.45
C ALA A 134 -21.27 5.52 16.45
N TYR A 135 -22.45 4.98 16.80
CA TYR A 135 -23.38 5.64 17.73
C TYR A 135 -24.29 4.66 18.46
N ASN A 136 -24.96 5.15 19.50
CA ASN A 136 -26.05 4.44 20.18
C ASN A 136 -27.36 5.20 19.89
N PRO A 137 -28.33 4.60 19.19
CA PRO A 137 -29.57 5.27 18.83
C PRO A 137 -30.46 5.67 20.02
N GLU A 138 -30.21 5.11 21.20
CA GLU A 138 -30.96 5.44 22.42
C GLU A 138 -30.48 6.78 23.03
N THR A 139 -29.23 7.19 22.77
CA THR A 139 -28.61 8.34 23.42
C THR A 139 -27.97 9.34 22.48
N MET A 140 -27.85 9.02 21.20
CA MET A 140 -27.14 9.78 20.18
C MET A 140 -27.94 9.88 18.90
N ASN A 141 -27.75 10.96 18.15
CA ASN A 141 -28.26 11.09 16.79
C ASN A 141 -27.21 10.58 15.78
N PRO A 142 -27.65 9.96 14.68
CA PRO A 142 -26.78 9.66 13.54
C PRO A 142 -26.25 10.96 12.93
N LEU A 143 -25.11 10.87 12.24
CA LEU A 143 -24.48 12.02 11.60
C LEU A 143 -24.79 12.08 10.10
N HIS A 144 -24.87 10.93 9.44
CA HIS A 144 -25.02 10.82 7.98
C HIS A 144 -26.41 10.38 7.53
N ASP A 145 -27.37 10.32 8.44
CA ASP A 145 -28.73 9.93 8.12
C ASP A 145 -29.50 11.02 7.37
N GLY A 146 -30.17 10.67 6.30
CA GLY A 146 -31.26 11.45 5.69
C GLY A 146 -30.90 12.72 4.92
N GLY A 147 -29.65 12.92 4.45
CA GLY A 147 -29.43 14.02 3.52
C GLY A 147 -28.22 14.92 3.74
N VAL A 148 -27.27 14.54 4.56
CA VAL A 148 -25.97 15.23 4.54
C VAL A 148 -25.33 15.01 3.18
N ALA A 149 -25.06 16.09 2.46
CA ALA A 149 -24.44 16.04 1.15
C ALA A 149 -23.06 15.40 1.28
N HIS A 150 -22.85 14.30 0.55
CA HIS A 150 -21.52 13.72 0.40
C HIS A 150 -20.64 14.68 -0.37
N ASN A 151 -19.48 15.03 0.16
CA ASN A 151 -18.53 15.97 -0.44
C ASN A 151 -17.75 15.40 -1.64
N GLY A 152 -18.04 14.15 -2.03
CA GLY A 152 -17.39 13.47 -3.15
C GLY A 152 -16.04 12.83 -2.81
N ILE A 153 -15.62 12.85 -1.55
CA ILE A 153 -14.39 12.19 -1.11
C ILE A 153 -14.69 10.72 -0.79
N GLY A 154 -14.13 9.79 -1.57
CA GLY A 154 -14.19 8.36 -1.32
C GLY A 154 -15.60 7.73 -1.31
N PRO A 155 -15.77 6.62 -0.58
CA PRO A 155 -17.06 5.96 -0.43
C PRO A 155 -18.03 6.82 0.40
N ARG A 156 -19.34 6.59 0.23
CA ARG A 156 -20.35 7.31 1.01
C ARG A 156 -20.30 6.86 2.47
N PRO A 157 -20.15 7.78 3.45
CA PRO A 157 -20.16 7.41 4.85
C PRO A 157 -21.52 6.85 5.28
N THR A 158 -21.49 5.87 6.19
CA THR A 158 -22.66 5.19 6.73
C THR A 158 -22.49 5.03 8.22
N ASP A 159 -23.44 5.55 9.02
CA ASP A 159 -23.43 5.39 10.46
C ASP A 159 -23.82 3.96 10.87
N PHE A 160 -23.34 3.54 12.03
CA PHE A 160 -23.58 2.18 12.53
C PHE A 160 -23.62 2.12 14.06
N VAL A 161 -24.26 1.09 14.58
CA VAL A 161 -24.52 0.92 16.01
C VAL A 161 -23.46 0.04 16.65
N ILE A 162 -22.93 0.43 17.82
CA ILE A 162 -22.10 -0.44 18.67
C ILE A 162 -23.01 -1.24 19.60
N GLY A 163 -22.85 -2.55 19.62
CA GLY A 163 -23.57 -3.46 20.51
C GLY A 163 -22.71 -4.06 21.62
N PRO A 164 -23.31 -4.90 22.50
CA PRO A 164 -22.60 -5.54 23.60
C PRO A 164 -21.53 -6.54 23.15
N ASP A 165 -21.64 -7.06 21.93
CA ASP A 165 -20.74 -8.06 21.36
C ASP A 165 -19.61 -7.44 20.51
N THR A 166 -19.50 -6.09 20.49
CA THR A 166 -18.53 -5.36 19.66
C THR A 166 -17.22 -5.14 20.41
N GLU A 167 -16.10 -5.62 19.87
CA GLU A 167 -14.75 -5.28 20.34
C GLU A 167 -14.36 -3.87 19.86
N VAL A 168 -13.56 -3.17 20.64
CA VAL A 168 -13.17 -1.79 20.37
C VAL A 168 -11.67 -1.63 20.23
N ILE A 169 -11.23 -1.15 19.06
CA ILE A 169 -9.87 -0.72 18.81
C ILE A 169 -9.83 0.81 18.80
N ALA A 170 -9.04 1.40 19.69
CA ALA A 170 -8.90 2.85 19.73
C ALA A 170 -8.00 3.34 18.59
N GLY A 171 -8.59 4.00 17.59
CA GLY A 171 -7.89 4.57 16.45
C GLY A 171 -7.47 6.03 16.62
N LYS A 172 -7.89 6.67 17.70
CA LYS A 172 -7.59 8.08 18.00
C LYS A 172 -6.11 8.41 17.82
N GLY A 173 -5.83 9.41 16.98
CA GLY A 173 -4.46 9.88 16.70
C GLY A 173 -3.62 8.92 15.85
N ARG A 174 -4.22 7.86 15.31
CA ARG A 174 -3.56 6.87 14.45
C ARG A 174 -4.02 7.00 13.00
N ILE A 175 -3.19 6.46 12.10
CA ILE A 175 -3.47 6.38 10.66
C ILE A 175 -3.82 4.93 10.34
N LEU A 176 -4.85 4.71 9.52
CA LEU A 176 -5.26 3.42 9.00
C LEU A 176 -5.04 3.37 7.49
N THR A 177 -4.38 2.34 7.01
CA THR A 177 -4.24 2.03 5.58
C THR A 177 -4.75 0.62 5.29
N ALA A 178 -5.05 0.34 4.04
CA ALA A 178 -5.16 -1.05 3.59
C ALA A 178 -3.82 -1.77 3.77
N GLY A 179 -3.87 -3.08 3.93
CA GLY A 179 -2.69 -3.93 3.98
C GLY A 179 -1.93 -3.93 2.65
N GLY A 180 -0.60 -3.94 2.74
CA GLY A 180 0.27 -3.98 1.57
C GLY A 180 0.10 -5.26 0.74
N ILE A 181 0.27 -5.12 -0.57
CA ILE A 181 0.26 -6.21 -1.54
C ILE A 181 1.58 -6.20 -2.28
N ASP A 182 2.35 -7.26 -2.11
CA ASP A 182 3.62 -7.44 -2.82
C ASP A 182 3.41 -8.39 -3.99
N THR A 183 3.70 -7.94 -5.20
CA THR A 183 3.51 -8.69 -6.44
C THR A 183 4.77 -9.34 -6.97
N HIS A 184 5.89 -9.22 -6.25
CA HIS A 184 7.16 -9.77 -6.68
C HIS A 184 7.87 -10.46 -5.50
N VAL A 185 7.44 -11.70 -5.20
CA VAL A 185 7.95 -12.46 -4.05
C VAL A 185 8.54 -13.79 -4.50
N HIS A 186 9.82 -14.04 -4.17
CA HIS A 186 10.45 -15.34 -4.32
C HIS A 186 10.16 -16.19 -3.09
N PHE A 187 9.45 -17.30 -3.26
CA PHE A 187 9.12 -18.20 -2.14
C PHE A 187 10.29 -19.14 -1.84
N ILE A 188 11.35 -18.56 -1.23
CA ILE A 188 12.58 -19.29 -0.86
C ILE A 188 12.49 -19.70 0.61
N CYS A 189 12.45 -18.76 1.54
CA CYS A 189 12.35 -19.04 2.97
C CYS A 189 10.99 -18.57 3.51
N PRO A 190 10.21 -19.43 4.18
CA PRO A 190 8.90 -19.05 4.74
C PRO A 190 8.97 -17.94 5.80
N ASP A 191 10.07 -17.78 6.52
CA ASP A 191 10.25 -16.76 7.56
C ASP A 191 10.03 -15.33 7.04
N GLN A 192 10.18 -15.12 5.72
CA GLN A 192 9.86 -13.83 5.10
C GLN A 192 8.39 -13.41 5.27
N ILE A 193 7.48 -14.36 5.57
CA ILE A 193 6.06 -14.06 5.77
C ILE A 193 5.86 -13.30 7.09
N ASP A 194 6.63 -13.66 8.12
CA ASP A 194 6.60 -12.94 9.40
C ASP A 194 7.14 -11.51 9.23
N GLU A 195 8.21 -11.33 8.46
CA GLU A 195 8.74 -10.00 8.10
C GLU A 195 7.74 -9.18 7.28
N ALA A 196 7.03 -9.81 6.33
CA ALA A 196 5.98 -9.17 5.56
C ALA A 196 4.86 -8.62 6.45
N LEU A 197 4.33 -9.47 7.33
CA LEU A 197 3.26 -9.10 8.26
C LEU A 197 3.72 -8.04 9.27
N ALA A 198 4.93 -8.20 9.82
CA ALA A 198 5.52 -7.22 10.72
C ALA A 198 5.68 -5.83 10.09
N ALA A 199 5.86 -5.78 8.77
CA ALA A 199 5.95 -4.54 7.98
C ALA A 199 4.60 -4.03 7.42
N GLY A 200 3.50 -4.77 7.62
CA GLY A 200 2.16 -4.38 7.13
C GLY A 200 1.79 -4.91 5.75
N VAL A 201 2.54 -5.87 5.21
CA VAL A 201 2.20 -6.55 3.95
C VAL A 201 1.33 -7.76 4.27
N THR A 202 0.13 -7.83 3.69
CA THR A 202 -0.90 -8.83 4.02
C THR A 202 -1.25 -9.76 2.85
N THR A 203 -0.73 -9.46 1.66
CA THR A 203 -0.97 -10.27 0.45
C THR A 203 0.33 -10.43 -0.32
N LEU A 204 0.66 -11.67 -0.67
CA LEU A 204 1.87 -12.04 -1.38
C LEU A 204 1.54 -12.69 -2.72
N ILE A 205 2.10 -12.17 -3.78
CA ILE A 205 1.97 -12.72 -5.13
C ILE A 205 3.37 -13.02 -5.66
N GLY A 206 3.59 -14.27 -6.02
CA GLY A 206 4.90 -14.72 -6.45
C GLY A 206 4.96 -16.23 -6.67
N GLY A 207 6.15 -16.78 -6.55
CA GLY A 207 6.36 -18.21 -6.73
C GLY A 207 7.73 -18.64 -6.25
N GLY A 208 7.88 -19.95 -6.14
CA GLY A 208 9.12 -20.61 -5.72
C GLY A 208 8.86 -21.91 -5.01
N THR A 209 9.93 -22.65 -4.78
CA THR A 209 9.90 -23.99 -4.15
C THR A 209 11.02 -24.15 -3.11
N GLY A 210 11.50 -23.05 -2.56
CA GLY A 210 12.68 -23.03 -1.70
C GLY A 210 13.93 -22.53 -2.44
N PRO A 211 15.14 -22.79 -1.94
CA PRO A 211 16.40 -22.26 -2.49
C PRO A 211 16.90 -23.08 -3.72
N ALA A 212 16.00 -23.51 -4.57
CA ALA A 212 16.36 -24.09 -5.85
C ALA A 212 16.68 -22.98 -6.86
N GLU A 213 17.57 -23.25 -7.81
CA GLU A 213 18.06 -22.26 -8.77
C GLU A 213 16.92 -21.54 -9.52
N GLY A 214 15.89 -22.32 -9.96
CA GLY A 214 14.71 -21.74 -10.59
C GLY A 214 13.88 -20.83 -9.70
N SER A 215 13.94 -20.98 -8.38
CA SER A 215 13.23 -20.11 -7.41
C SER A 215 14.08 -18.93 -6.98
N THR A 216 15.39 -19.11 -6.86
CA THR A 216 16.32 -18.02 -6.52
C THR A 216 16.44 -17.00 -7.65
N ALA A 217 16.40 -17.46 -8.90
CA ALA A 217 16.42 -16.59 -10.07
C ALA A 217 15.03 -16.04 -10.43
N THR A 218 13.95 -16.83 -10.24
CA THR A 218 12.64 -16.49 -10.78
C THR A 218 11.50 -16.66 -9.76
N THR A 219 10.40 -15.94 -9.94
CA THR A 219 9.21 -16.02 -9.07
C THR A 219 8.21 -17.06 -9.60
N VAL A 220 8.64 -18.27 -9.91
CA VAL A 220 7.76 -19.30 -10.48
C VAL A 220 7.55 -20.48 -9.55
N THR A 221 6.31 -20.97 -9.47
CA THR A 221 5.96 -22.28 -8.92
C THR A 221 5.55 -23.17 -10.09
N PRO A 222 6.47 -24.03 -10.61
CA PRO A 222 6.25 -24.72 -11.87
C PRO A 222 5.42 -25.99 -11.70
N GLY A 223 4.40 -26.14 -12.55
CA GLY A 223 3.61 -27.36 -12.65
C GLY A 223 2.67 -27.65 -11.47
N ALA A 224 1.65 -28.43 -11.74
CA ALA A 224 0.55 -28.69 -10.80
C ALA A 224 1.02 -29.34 -9.48
N TRP A 225 2.05 -30.18 -9.50
CA TRP A 225 2.54 -30.84 -8.30
C TRP A 225 3.10 -29.82 -7.29
N HIS A 226 3.98 -28.92 -7.72
CA HIS A 226 4.56 -27.88 -6.85
C HIS A 226 3.50 -26.88 -6.39
N ILE A 227 2.62 -26.42 -7.29
CA ILE A 227 1.52 -25.51 -6.95
C ILE A 227 0.68 -26.08 -5.79
N ASN A 228 0.36 -27.36 -5.87
CA ASN A 228 -0.41 -28.05 -4.86
C ASN A 228 0.34 -28.16 -3.51
N ARG A 229 1.63 -28.46 -3.52
CA ARG A 229 2.45 -28.52 -2.28
C ARG A 229 2.62 -27.13 -1.66
N THR A 230 2.76 -26.09 -2.49
CA THR A 230 2.88 -24.71 -2.01
C THR A 230 1.60 -24.25 -1.33
N PHE A 231 0.42 -24.55 -1.83
CA PHE A 231 -0.83 -24.23 -1.12
C PHE A 231 -0.94 -24.93 0.24
N GLU A 232 -0.48 -26.19 0.34
CA GLU A 232 -0.44 -26.90 1.62
C GLU A 232 0.55 -26.26 2.60
N ALA A 233 1.73 -25.87 2.13
CA ALA A 233 2.74 -25.21 2.96
C ALA A 233 2.27 -23.84 3.47
N LEU A 234 1.51 -23.09 2.66
CA LEU A 234 1.06 -21.74 2.99
C LEU A 234 -0.26 -21.70 3.77
N ASP A 235 -0.90 -22.84 4.03
CA ASP A 235 -2.21 -22.92 4.69
C ASP A 235 -2.21 -22.37 6.13
N ALA A 236 -1.08 -22.44 6.82
CA ALA A 236 -0.92 -22.01 8.20
C ALA A 236 -0.56 -20.52 8.38
N PHE A 237 -0.31 -19.78 7.28
CA PHE A 237 0.12 -18.39 7.37
C PHE A 237 -1.03 -17.40 7.13
N PRO A 238 -1.18 -16.34 7.95
CA PRO A 238 -2.28 -15.38 7.85
C PRO A 238 -2.05 -14.33 6.75
N VAL A 239 -1.70 -14.77 5.54
CA VAL A 239 -1.51 -13.92 4.35
C VAL A 239 -2.38 -14.41 3.21
N ASN A 240 -2.87 -13.52 2.37
CA ASN A 240 -3.45 -13.94 1.10
C ASN A 240 -2.34 -14.31 0.12
N ILE A 241 -2.60 -15.28 -0.71
CA ILE A 241 -1.61 -15.85 -1.63
C ILE A 241 -2.14 -15.82 -3.06
N GLY A 242 -1.28 -15.38 -3.99
CA GLY A 242 -1.44 -15.58 -5.42
C GLY A 242 -0.19 -16.23 -6.01
N LEU A 243 -0.32 -17.40 -6.63
CA LEU A 243 0.82 -18.11 -7.22
C LEU A 243 1.02 -17.74 -8.68
N LEU A 244 2.30 -17.57 -9.07
CA LEU A 244 2.73 -17.41 -10.46
C LEU A 244 3.31 -18.72 -10.98
N GLY A 245 2.79 -19.18 -12.10
CA GLY A 245 3.30 -20.36 -12.81
C GLY A 245 4.43 -20.03 -13.78
N LYS A 246 5.08 -21.05 -14.29
CA LYS A 246 6.12 -20.92 -15.32
C LYS A 246 5.49 -20.59 -16.67
N GLY A 247 5.68 -19.32 -17.11
CA GLY A 247 5.22 -18.83 -18.41
C GLY A 247 6.26 -18.98 -19.53
N ALA A 248 7.53 -19.18 -19.17
CA ALA A 248 8.63 -19.35 -20.13
C ALA A 248 8.57 -20.75 -20.77
N THR A 249 7.59 -20.96 -21.65
CA THR A 249 7.38 -22.20 -22.40
C THR A 249 6.52 -21.96 -23.65
N MET A 250 6.70 -22.78 -24.67
CA MET A 250 5.83 -22.82 -25.85
C MET A 250 4.63 -23.78 -25.68
N SER A 251 4.58 -24.55 -24.58
CA SER A 251 3.51 -25.51 -24.31
C SER A 251 2.26 -24.87 -23.73
N THR A 252 1.23 -24.70 -24.55
CA THR A 252 -0.09 -24.23 -24.09
C THR A 252 -0.69 -25.17 -23.05
N GLU A 253 -0.54 -26.49 -23.23
CA GLU A 253 -1.10 -27.50 -22.32
C GLU A 253 -0.49 -27.38 -20.92
N SER A 254 0.84 -27.29 -20.82
CA SER A 254 1.53 -27.10 -19.54
C SER A 254 1.09 -25.82 -18.81
N MET A 255 0.86 -24.72 -19.54
CA MET A 255 0.34 -23.49 -18.93
C MET A 255 -1.11 -23.65 -18.45
N LEU A 256 -1.97 -24.30 -19.24
CA LEU A 256 -3.37 -24.55 -18.83
C LEU A 256 -3.45 -25.47 -17.61
N ASP A 257 -2.60 -26.48 -17.50
CA ASP A 257 -2.52 -27.37 -16.34
C ASP A 257 -2.16 -26.58 -15.06
N GLN A 258 -1.27 -25.59 -15.17
CA GLN A 258 -0.91 -24.71 -14.04
C GLN A 258 -2.09 -23.80 -13.63
N VAL A 259 -2.84 -23.27 -14.61
CA VAL A 259 -4.05 -22.49 -14.32
C VAL A 259 -5.11 -23.36 -13.64
N ASP A 260 -5.31 -24.60 -14.11
CA ASP A 260 -6.22 -25.57 -13.49
C ASP A 260 -5.79 -25.96 -12.08
N ALA A 261 -4.47 -25.96 -11.81
CA ALA A 261 -3.92 -26.20 -10.47
C ALA A 261 -4.06 -25.01 -9.51
N GLY A 262 -4.25 -23.78 -10.02
CA GLY A 262 -4.58 -22.64 -9.19
C GLY A 262 -3.68 -21.41 -9.29
N VAL A 263 -2.82 -21.28 -10.32
CA VAL A 263 -2.07 -20.03 -10.49
C VAL A 263 -3.00 -18.89 -10.96
N ILE A 264 -2.67 -17.66 -10.54
CA ILE A 264 -3.39 -16.43 -10.95
C ILE A 264 -2.66 -15.67 -12.06
N GLY A 265 -1.46 -16.10 -12.40
CA GLY A 265 -0.61 -15.47 -13.40
C GLY A 265 0.53 -16.36 -13.80
N PHE A 266 1.30 -15.84 -14.75
CA PHE A 266 2.54 -16.45 -15.17
C PHE A 266 3.70 -15.50 -14.97
N LYS A 267 4.89 -16.04 -14.74
CA LYS A 267 6.16 -15.34 -14.84
C LYS A 267 6.91 -15.81 -16.07
N VAL A 268 7.35 -14.87 -16.89
CA VAL A 268 8.40 -15.05 -17.90
C VAL A 268 9.66 -14.37 -17.39
N HIS A 269 10.78 -15.08 -17.45
CA HIS A 269 12.08 -14.64 -16.96
C HIS A 269 13.19 -15.09 -17.92
N GLU A 270 14.23 -14.27 -18.05
CA GLU A 270 15.35 -14.52 -18.96
C GLU A 270 16.03 -15.87 -18.73
N ASP A 271 16.24 -16.28 -17.47
CA ASP A 271 16.88 -17.57 -17.14
C ASP A 271 16.12 -18.79 -17.66
N TRP A 272 14.83 -18.65 -17.93
CA TRP A 272 13.99 -19.65 -18.58
C TRP A 272 13.75 -19.36 -20.07
N GLY A 273 14.24 -18.22 -20.56
CA GLY A 273 14.05 -17.70 -21.91
C GLY A 273 12.89 -16.71 -22.02
N ALA A 274 13.20 -15.41 -22.03
CA ALA A 274 12.24 -14.33 -22.25
C ALA A 274 12.24 -13.85 -23.71
N THR A 275 12.21 -14.78 -24.66
CA THR A 275 12.20 -14.43 -26.08
C THR A 275 10.86 -13.84 -26.52
N PRO A 276 10.80 -13.00 -27.58
CA PRO A 276 9.57 -12.46 -28.13
C PRO A 276 8.50 -13.53 -28.41
N ALA A 277 8.91 -14.70 -28.92
CA ALA A 277 8.03 -15.82 -29.20
C ALA A 277 7.39 -16.42 -27.92
N VAL A 278 8.18 -16.57 -26.85
CA VAL A 278 7.70 -17.05 -25.55
C VAL A 278 6.75 -16.04 -24.92
N ILE A 279 7.07 -14.75 -24.95
CA ILE A 279 6.21 -13.67 -24.43
C ILE A 279 4.86 -13.66 -25.17
N ASP A 280 4.88 -13.70 -26.50
CA ASP A 280 3.66 -13.75 -27.32
C ASP A 280 2.83 -14.99 -26.99
N LYS A 281 3.48 -16.17 -26.88
CA LYS A 281 2.81 -17.44 -26.58
C LYS A 281 2.14 -17.42 -25.19
N CYS A 282 2.85 -16.94 -24.18
CA CYS A 282 2.31 -16.82 -22.82
C CYS A 282 1.12 -15.85 -22.78
N LEU A 283 1.24 -14.69 -23.42
CA LEU A 283 0.14 -13.72 -23.51
C LEU A 283 -1.10 -14.27 -24.25
N GLN A 284 -0.92 -15.16 -25.26
CA GLN A 284 -2.05 -15.85 -25.89
C GLN A 284 -2.81 -16.74 -24.90
N VAL A 285 -2.10 -17.42 -23.98
CA VAL A 285 -2.73 -18.21 -22.92
C VAL A 285 -3.39 -17.30 -21.88
N CYS A 286 -2.73 -16.22 -21.48
CA CYS A 286 -3.32 -15.22 -20.58
C CYS A 286 -4.65 -14.68 -21.11
N GLN A 287 -4.73 -14.35 -22.40
CA GLN A 287 -5.97 -13.89 -23.06
C GLN A 287 -7.12 -14.94 -22.97
N LYS A 288 -6.79 -16.23 -22.98
CA LYS A 288 -7.80 -17.30 -22.86
C LYS A 288 -8.24 -17.57 -21.44
N THR A 289 -7.43 -17.22 -20.46
CA THR A 289 -7.62 -17.63 -19.06
C THR A 289 -7.90 -16.49 -18.11
N GLY A 290 -7.78 -15.22 -18.57
CA GLY A 290 -8.02 -14.02 -17.76
C GLY A 290 -6.92 -13.70 -16.76
N VAL A 291 -5.75 -14.35 -16.84
CA VAL A 291 -4.66 -14.20 -15.87
C VAL A 291 -3.62 -13.18 -16.32
N GLN A 292 -2.82 -12.67 -15.38
CA GLN A 292 -1.76 -11.70 -15.66
C GLN A 292 -0.46 -12.40 -16.10
N LEU A 293 0.36 -11.69 -16.88
CA LEU A 293 1.76 -12.03 -17.14
C LEU A 293 2.66 -11.04 -16.40
N ALA A 294 3.57 -11.55 -15.58
CA ALA A 294 4.67 -10.80 -14.98
C ALA A 294 5.95 -11.04 -15.78
N LEU A 295 6.59 -9.98 -16.24
CA LEU A 295 7.77 -10.04 -17.10
C LEU A 295 9.02 -9.54 -16.39
N HIS A 296 10.06 -10.38 -16.38
CA HIS A 296 11.46 -9.99 -16.29
C HIS A 296 12.05 -10.17 -17.70
N ALA A 297 12.39 -9.08 -18.37
CA ALA A 297 12.84 -9.10 -19.76
C ALA A 297 14.31 -9.54 -19.90
N ASP A 298 14.73 -9.73 -21.13
CA ASP A 298 16.08 -10.16 -21.51
C ASP A 298 17.12 -9.06 -21.26
N SER A 299 17.93 -9.21 -20.21
CA SER A 299 18.94 -8.21 -19.80
C SER A 299 20.12 -8.14 -20.73
N LEU A 300 20.47 -9.24 -21.38
CA LEU A 300 21.62 -9.35 -22.29
C LEU A 300 21.26 -8.98 -23.74
N ASN A 301 19.98 -8.72 -24.02
CA ASN A 301 19.48 -8.51 -25.39
C ASN A 301 19.84 -9.67 -26.34
N GLU A 302 19.86 -10.91 -25.82
CA GLU A 302 20.23 -12.09 -26.59
C GLU A 302 19.20 -12.45 -27.66
N ALA A 303 17.92 -12.20 -27.36
CA ALA A 303 16.78 -12.53 -28.23
C ALA A 303 16.17 -11.31 -28.92
N GLY A 304 16.72 -10.12 -28.70
CA GLY A 304 16.24 -8.85 -29.23
C GLY A 304 16.34 -7.71 -28.22
N PHE A 305 15.96 -6.53 -28.65
CA PHE A 305 15.97 -5.30 -27.85
C PHE A 305 14.58 -4.99 -27.27
N VAL A 306 14.45 -3.92 -26.52
CA VAL A 306 13.19 -3.51 -25.92
C VAL A 306 12.05 -3.40 -26.94
N GLN A 307 12.33 -2.97 -28.18
CA GLN A 307 11.32 -2.86 -29.23
C GLN A 307 10.78 -4.23 -29.66
N ASP A 308 11.63 -5.26 -29.78
CA ASP A 308 11.22 -6.61 -30.11
C ASP A 308 10.29 -7.20 -29.05
N THR A 309 10.56 -6.89 -27.77
CA THR A 309 9.67 -7.24 -26.64
C THR A 309 8.35 -6.49 -26.71
N LEU A 310 8.36 -5.16 -26.98
CA LEU A 310 7.13 -4.39 -27.16
C LEU A 310 6.29 -4.89 -28.34
N ASP A 311 6.93 -5.25 -29.46
CA ASP A 311 6.27 -5.80 -30.63
C ASP A 311 5.64 -7.18 -30.34
N ALA A 312 6.26 -7.98 -29.46
CA ALA A 312 5.69 -9.23 -28.98
C ALA A 312 4.52 -9.03 -28.03
N ILE A 313 4.58 -8.02 -27.16
CA ILE A 313 3.49 -7.67 -26.23
C ILE A 313 2.28 -7.15 -27.01
N LYS A 314 2.51 -6.37 -28.05
CA LYS A 314 1.46 -5.67 -28.81
C LYS A 314 0.66 -4.74 -27.87
N ASN A 315 -0.65 -4.71 -28.00
CA ASN A 315 -1.54 -3.90 -27.16
C ASN A 315 -2.14 -4.70 -25.99
N ARG A 316 -1.50 -5.79 -25.54
CA ARG A 316 -2.00 -6.64 -24.45
C ARG A 316 -1.49 -6.15 -23.09
N SER A 317 -2.35 -6.18 -22.09
CA SER A 317 -1.96 -5.88 -20.72
C SER A 317 -0.83 -6.78 -20.24
N ILE A 318 0.17 -6.19 -19.57
CA ILE A 318 1.31 -6.91 -19.01
C ILE A 318 1.83 -6.18 -17.77
N HIS A 319 2.20 -6.94 -16.74
CA HIS A 319 2.87 -6.43 -15.55
C HIS A 319 4.39 -6.57 -15.72
N VAL A 320 5.09 -5.46 -15.79
CA VAL A 320 6.55 -5.45 -16.00
C VAL A 320 7.25 -5.15 -14.69
N PHE A 321 8.12 -6.06 -14.27
CA PHE A 321 8.91 -5.96 -13.05
C PHE A 321 10.13 -5.04 -13.24
N HIS A 322 10.62 -4.45 -12.13
CA HIS A 322 11.83 -3.61 -12.08
C HIS A 322 12.10 -2.85 -13.40
N VAL A 323 11.08 -2.11 -13.84
CA VAL A 323 11.04 -1.44 -15.17
C VAL A 323 12.18 -0.43 -15.40
N GLU A 324 12.89 -0.04 -14.34
CA GLU A 324 14.09 0.79 -14.42
C GLU A 324 15.24 0.03 -15.10
N GLY A 325 15.31 -1.30 -14.94
CA GLY A 325 16.25 -2.18 -15.59
C GLY A 325 17.38 -2.73 -14.71
N ALA A 326 17.68 -2.13 -13.55
CA ALA A 326 18.76 -2.60 -12.68
C ALA A 326 18.51 -4.01 -12.13
N GLY A 327 17.26 -4.35 -11.79
CA GLY A 327 16.85 -5.70 -11.37
C GLY A 327 16.80 -6.72 -12.50
N GLY A 328 16.94 -6.30 -13.74
CA GLY A 328 16.85 -7.11 -14.95
C GLY A 328 15.93 -6.51 -16.00
N GLY A 329 16.31 -6.66 -17.26
CA GLY A 329 15.60 -6.13 -18.40
C GLY A 329 16.52 -5.43 -19.39
N HIS A 330 16.00 -5.13 -20.57
CA HIS A 330 16.76 -4.59 -21.69
C HIS A 330 17.63 -3.40 -21.31
N ALA A 331 18.94 -3.54 -21.41
CA ALA A 331 19.87 -2.44 -21.20
C ALA A 331 20.09 -1.69 -22.54
N PRO A 332 20.14 -0.35 -22.54
CA PRO A 332 19.99 0.54 -21.38
C PRO A 332 18.58 1.07 -21.18
N ASP A 333 17.60 0.68 -21.98
CA ASP A 333 16.40 1.47 -22.25
C ASP A 333 15.07 0.81 -21.85
N MET A 334 15.10 -0.21 -20.99
CA MET A 334 13.92 -0.87 -20.42
C MET A 334 12.88 0.13 -19.86
N ILE A 335 13.36 1.21 -19.24
CA ILE A 335 12.52 2.23 -18.61
C ILE A 335 11.56 2.92 -19.60
N LYS A 336 11.81 2.87 -20.91
CA LYS A 336 10.88 3.37 -21.93
C LYS A 336 9.50 2.71 -21.85
N MET A 337 9.42 1.48 -21.35
CA MET A 337 8.17 0.75 -21.22
C MET A 337 7.15 1.46 -20.30
N VAL A 338 7.57 2.39 -19.46
CA VAL A 338 6.64 3.21 -18.65
C VAL A 338 5.76 4.13 -19.48
N SER A 339 6.13 4.41 -20.73
CA SER A 339 5.36 5.24 -21.66
C SER A 339 4.17 4.49 -22.29
N GLU A 340 4.16 3.16 -22.21
CA GLU A 340 3.19 2.31 -22.88
C GLU A 340 1.88 2.20 -22.08
N PRO A 341 0.69 2.44 -22.72
CA PRO A 341 -0.59 2.43 -22.02
C PRO A 341 -1.05 1.05 -21.56
N ASN A 342 -0.51 0.00 -22.12
CA ASN A 342 -0.83 -1.40 -21.79
C ASN A 342 0.17 -2.05 -20.84
N VAL A 343 1.23 -1.33 -20.45
CA VAL A 343 2.22 -1.79 -19.49
C VAL A 343 1.85 -1.31 -18.09
N LEU A 344 1.81 -2.22 -17.12
CA LEU A 344 1.64 -1.95 -15.70
C LEU A 344 3.02 -2.04 -15.05
N PRO A 345 3.77 -0.91 -14.96
CA PRO A 345 5.16 -0.94 -14.54
C PRO A 345 5.28 -1.00 -13.02
N ALA A 346 6.22 -1.83 -12.55
CA ALA A 346 6.61 -1.93 -11.16
C ALA A 346 8.08 -1.62 -10.95
N SER A 347 8.39 -1.04 -9.79
CA SER A 347 9.73 -0.93 -9.23
C SER A 347 9.94 -1.95 -8.12
N THR A 348 11.21 -2.24 -7.85
CA THR A 348 11.63 -3.00 -6.66
C THR A 348 12.34 -2.10 -5.66
N ASN A 349 12.25 -2.43 -4.40
CA ASN A 349 12.66 -1.53 -3.32
C ASN A 349 14.17 -1.21 -3.25
N PRO A 350 15.12 -2.07 -3.67
CA PRO A 350 16.55 -1.75 -3.52
C PRO A 350 17.02 -0.54 -4.33
N THR A 351 16.39 -0.24 -5.45
CA THR A 351 16.73 0.94 -6.27
C THR A 351 16.14 2.24 -5.72
N ARG A 352 15.31 2.16 -4.66
CA ARG A 352 14.51 3.26 -4.14
C ARG A 352 14.94 3.76 -2.77
N PRO A 353 14.98 5.07 -2.57
CA PRO A 353 15.27 6.10 -3.58
C PRO A 353 16.75 6.11 -3.99
N LEU A 354 17.08 6.83 -5.06
CA LEU A 354 18.48 7.02 -5.42
C LEU A 354 19.26 7.72 -4.30
N THR A 355 20.29 7.04 -3.80
CA THR A 355 21.30 7.55 -2.88
C THR A 355 22.65 6.98 -3.25
N VAL A 356 23.72 7.48 -2.64
CA VAL A 356 25.06 6.91 -2.82
C VAL A 356 25.10 5.42 -2.46
N ASN A 357 24.49 5.08 -1.34
CA ASN A 357 24.46 3.69 -0.87
C ASN A 357 23.64 2.78 -1.79
N THR A 358 22.55 3.29 -2.36
CA THR A 358 21.69 2.52 -3.25
C THR A 358 22.43 2.00 -4.46
N VAL A 359 23.23 2.86 -5.11
CA VAL A 359 24.02 2.48 -6.31
C VAL A 359 25.01 1.37 -5.96
N LYS A 360 25.79 1.57 -4.89
CA LYS A 360 26.82 0.62 -4.47
C LYS A 360 26.21 -0.71 -4.02
N GLU A 361 25.18 -0.65 -3.19
CA GLU A 361 24.48 -1.84 -2.70
C GLU A 361 23.93 -2.65 -3.87
N HIS A 362 23.33 -1.98 -4.86
CA HIS A 362 22.74 -2.67 -6.00
C HIS A 362 23.80 -3.29 -6.91
N PHE A 363 24.93 -2.63 -7.09
CA PHE A 363 26.06 -3.19 -7.82
C PHE A 363 26.55 -4.49 -7.16
N ASP A 364 26.77 -4.46 -5.84
CA ASP A 364 27.19 -5.64 -5.09
C ASP A 364 26.13 -6.76 -5.16
N MET A 365 24.84 -6.41 -5.14
CA MET A 365 23.75 -7.39 -5.26
C MET A 365 23.75 -8.05 -6.65
N VAL A 366 23.93 -7.30 -7.73
CA VAL A 366 24.04 -7.87 -9.10
C VAL A 366 25.20 -8.84 -9.19
N MET A 367 26.37 -8.46 -8.64
CA MET A 367 27.53 -9.35 -8.62
C MET A 367 27.23 -10.67 -7.95
N VAL A 368 26.53 -10.66 -6.83
CA VAL A 368 26.18 -11.88 -6.06
C VAL A 368 25.09 -12.68 -6.75
N CYS A 369 23.99 -12.03 -7.17
CA CYS A 369 22.81 -12.72 -7.70
C CYS A 369 23.07 -13.36 -9.07
N HIS A 370 23.96 -12.79 -9.87
CA HIS A 370 24.35 -13.35 -11.17
C HIS A 370 25.65 -14.18 -11.14
N HIS A 371 26.14 -14.52 -9.92
CA HIS A 371 27.36 -15.31 -9.72
C HIS A 371 28.59 -14.74 -10.43
N LEU A 372 28.65 -13.38 -10.52
CA LEU A 372 29.75 -12.66 -11.16
C LEU A 372 31.00 -12.65 -10.28
N ASN A 373 32.17 -12.60 -10.92
CA ASN A 373 33.44 -12.60 -10.24
C ASN A 373 34.10 -11.20 -10.33
N PRO A 374 34.32 -10.50 -9.20
CA PRO A 374 34.95 -9.18 -9.21
C PRO A 374 36.40 -9.16 -9.72
N ALA A 375 37.03 -10.31 -9.89
CA ALA A 375 38.35 -10.43 -10.50
C ALA A 375 38.32 -10.53 -12.05
N VAL A 376 37.10 -10.62 -12.63
CA VAL A 376 36.90 -10.73 -14.09
C VAL A 376 36.37 -9.39 -14.60
N PRO A 377 37.15 -8.69 -15.48
CA PRO A 377 36.78 -7.36 -15.99
C PRO A 377 35.44 -7.36 -16.74
N GLU A 378 35.12 -8.42 -17.46
CA GLU A 378 33.86 -8.57 -18.23
C GLU A 378 32.67 -8.66 -17.30
N ASP A 379 32.78 -9.33 -16.17
CA ASP A 379 31.72 -9.42 -15.15
C ASP A 379 31.46 -8.06 -14.50
N LEU A 380 32.53 -7.31 -14.19
CA LEU A 380 32.41 -5.94 -13.70
C LEU A 380 31.76 -5.02 -14.72
N ALA A 381 32.16 -5.13 -16.00
CA ALA A 381 31.56 -4.34 -17.09
C ALA A 381 30.06 -4.67 -17.26
N PHE A 382 29.67 -5.93 -17.13
CA PHE A 382 28.27 -6.35 -17.14
C PHE A 382 27.49 -5.69 -16.00
N ALA A 383 27.97 -5.78 -14.77
CA ALA A 383 27.31 -5.17 -13.61
C ALA A 383 27.22 -3.65 -13.79
N ASP A 384 28.29 -2.98 -14.24
CA ASP A 384 28.30 -1.54 -14.51
C ASP A 384 27.34 -1.15 -15.63
N SER A 385 27.13 -2.00 -16.64
CA SER A 385 26.16 -1.72 -17.71
C SER A 385 24.71 -1.68 -17.22
N ARG A 386 24.38 -2.34 -16.13
CA ARG A 386 23.03 -2.44 -15.58
C ARG A 386 22.74 -1.41 -14.48
N ILE A 387 23.71 -1.09 -13.64
CA ILE A 387 23.53 -0.19 -12.51
C ILE A 387 23.89 1.23 -12.89
N ARG A 388 22.87 2.04 -13.19
CA ARG A 388 23.02 3.40 -13.71
C ARG A 388 22.36 4.43 -12.80
N PRO A 389 23.11 5.36 -12.19
CA PRO A 389 22.53 6.45 -11.41
C PRO A 389 21.49 7.27 -12.17
N SER A 390 21.65 7.43 -13.49
CA SER A 390 20.74 8.20 -14.34
C SER A 390 19.35 7.56 -14.45
N THR A 391 19.26 6.25 -14.63
CA THR A 391 17.97 5.53 -14.70
C THR A 391 17.34 5.42 -13.33
N MET A 392 18.10 5.24 -12.26
CA MET A 392 17.61 5.26 -10.87
C MET A 392 17.06 6.65 -10.49
N ALA A 393 17.70 7.75 -10.91
CA ALA A 393 17.20 9.10 -10.71
C ALA A 393 15.90 9.33 -11.48
N ALA A 394 15.85 8.86 -12.73
CA ALA A 394 14.65 8.92 -13.55
C ALA A 394 13.49 8.14 -12.94
N GLU A 395 13.77 6.99 -12.35
CA GLU A 395 12.79 6.16 -11.67
C GLU A 395 12.13 6.89 -10.49
N ASP A 396 12.88 7.62 -9.65
CA ASP A 396 12.32 8.47 -8.58
C ASP A 396 11.32 9.49 -9.14
N ILE A 397 11.72 10.18 -10.22
CA ILE A 397 10.88 11.18 -10.88
C ILE A 397 9.62 10.54 -11.47
N LEU A 398 9.74 9.39 -12.12
CA LEU A 398 8.61 8.67 -12.71
C LEU A 398 7.63 8.15 -11.65
N HIS A 399 8.11 7.82 -10.46
CA HIS A 399 7.24 7.56 -9.32
C HIS A 399 6.44 8.79 -8.92
N ASP A 400 7.08 9.94 -8.82
CA ASP A 400 6.43 11.19 -8.39
C ASP A 400 5.47 11.74 -9.45
N LEU A 401 5.76 11.52 -10.73
CA LEU A 401 4.85 11.81 -11.86
C LEU A 401 3.66 10.84 -11.94
N GLY A 402 3.67 9.73 -11.20
CA GLY A 402 2.64 8.69 -11.32
C GLY A 402 2.77 7.85 -12.60
N ALA A 403 3.96 7.75 -13.17
CA ALA A 403 4.24 6.94 -14.35
C ALA A 403 4.58 5.49 -13.99
N ILE A 404 5.19 5.24 -12.84
CA ILE A 404 5.38 3.89 -12.30
C ILE A 404 4.26 3.61 -11.31
N SER A 405 3.48 2.57 -11.60
CA SER A 405 2.18 2.34 -10.95
C SER A 405 2.28 1.51 -9.68
N ILE A 406 3.29 0.65 -9.56
CA ILE A 406 3.40 -0.36 -8.51
C ILE A 406 4.78 -0.31 -7.87
N MET A 407 4.83 -0.53 -6.55
CA MET A 407 6.03 -0.84 -5.78
C MET A 407 5.95 -2.27 -5.28
N SER A 408 7.02 -3.03 -5.44
CA SER A 408 7.17 -4.42 -4.98
C SER A 408 8.52 -4.62 -4.29
N SER A 409 8.77 -5.81 -3.75
CA SER A 409 9.99 -6.03 -2.98
C SER A 409 11.11 -6.72 -3.74
N ASP A 410 10.81 -7.67 -4.60
CA ASP A 410 11.78 -8.64 -5.13
C ASP A 410 12.43 -9.46 -4.00
N ALA A 411 11.58 -9.90 -3.06
CA ALA A 411 12.02 -10.52 -1.82
C ALA A 411 12.89 -11.74 -2.04
N GLN A 412 14.03 -11.76 -1.37
CA GLN A 412 15.02 -12.85 -1.33
C GLN A 412 15.78 -13.10 -2.65
N ALA A 413 15.52 -12.31 -3.73
CA ALA A 413 16.35 -12.34 -4.93
C ALA A 413 17.22 -11.07 -5.01
N MET A 414 16.64 -9.88 -5.22
CA MET A 414 17.36 -8.62 -5.17
C MET A 414 16.60 -7.57 -4.35
N GLY A 415 15.87 -7.96 -3.30
CA GLY A 415 15.11 -7.05 -2.47
C GLY A 415 14.69 -7.60 -1.12
N ARG A 416 13.98 -6.76 -0.34
CA ARG A 416 13.59 -7.04 1.05
C ARG A 416 12.12 -6.73 1.26
N ILE A 417 11.33 -7.75 1.63
CA ILE A 417 9.88 -7.60 1.82
C ILE A 417 9.53 -6.62 2.95
N GLY A 418 10.29 -6.63 4.03
CA GLY A 418 10.09 -5.76 5.20
C GLY A 418 10.37 -4.28 4.92
N GLU A 419 11.04 -3.94 3.80
CA GLU A 419 11.38 -2.56 3.45
C GLU A 419 10.47 -1.97 2.35
N MET A 420 9.58 -2.73 1.74
CA MET A 420 8.79 -2.29 0.59
C MET A 420 7.99 -1.00 0.89
N ILE A 421 7.24 -0.98 1.97
CA ILE A 421 6.43 0.19 2.37
C ILE A 421 7.34 1.34 2.78
N MET A 422 8.38 1.08 3.58
CA MET A 422 9.31 2.09 4.04
C MET A 422 10.02 2.79 2.86
N ARG A 423 10.56 2.04 1.91
CA ARG A 423 11.24 2.59 0.72
C ARG A 423 10.30 3.40 -0.18
N THR A 424 9.03 3.01 -0.25
CA THR A 424 8.01 3.79 -0.95
C THR A 424 7.88 5.19 -0.33
N TRP A 425 7.80 5.31 0.98
CA TRP A 425 7.68 6.59 1.65
C TRP A 425 8.99 7.39 1.72
N GLN A 426 10.13 6.71 1.74
CA GLN A 426 11.43 7.36 1.56
C GLN A 426 11.55 8.01 0.18
N THR A 427 11.07 7.34 -0.88
CA THR A 427 11.02 7.90 -2.24
C THR A 427 10.12 9.14 -2.29
N ALA A 428 8.93 9.07 -1.70
CA ALA A 428 8.04 10.23 -1.59
C ALA A 428 8.68 11.41 -0.86
N HIS A 429 9.41 11.13 0.24
CA HIS A 429 10.15 12.16 0.97
C HIS A 429 11.24 12.82 0.11
N VAL A 430 12.07 12.00 -0.54
CA VAL A 430 13.17 12.51 -1.39
C VAL A 430 12.61 13.37 -2.52
N MET A 431 11.52 12.96 -3.15
CA MET A 431 10.86 13.76 -4.18
C MET A 431 10.29 15.06 -3.63
N LYS A 432 9.72 15.04 -2.42
CA LYS A 432 9.26 16.27 -1.74
C LYS A 432 10.40 17.24 -1.49
N VAL A 433 11.54 16.75 -0.98
CA VAL A 433 12.70 17.59 -0.67
C VAL A 433 13.33 18.17 -1.93
N ARG A 434 13.45 17.36 -2.99
CA ARG A 434 14.12 17.77 -4.25
C ARG A 434 13.22 18.63 -5.14
N ARG A 435 11.92 18.36 -5.21
CA ARG A 435 10.99 18.93 -6.20
C ARG A 435 9.87 19.76 -5.59
N GLY A 436 9.77 19.86 -4.27
CA GLY A 436 8.71 20.61 -3.59
C GLY A 436 7.35 19.91 -3.61
N PHE A 437 6.28 20.69 -3.56
CA PHE A 437 4.91 20.17 -3.66
C PHE A 437 4.57 19.78 -5.10
N LEU A 438 3.73 18.76 -5.28
CA LEU A 438 3.11 18.52 -6.57
C LEU A 438 2.25 19.72 -6.98
N GLU A 439 2.09 19.95 -8.28
CA GLU A 439 1.21 21.03 -8.78
C GLU A 439 -0.23 20.87 -8.25
N GLU A 440 -0.71 19.64 -8.17
CA GLU A 440 -2.04 19.30 -7.67
C GLU A 440 -2.22 19.51 -6.16
N ASP A 441 -1.12 19.59 -5.39
CA ASP A 441 -1.11 19.89 -3.96
C ASP A 441 -0.95 21.40 -3.68
N GLN A 442 -0.75 22.22 -4.72
CA GLN A 442 -0.66 23.67 -4.60
C GLN A 442 -2.07 24.29 -4.63
N PRO A 443 -2.28 25.43 -3.94
CA PRO A 443 -3.53 26.14 -4.06
C PRO A 443 -3.75 26.57 -5.52
N ALA A 444 -4.92 26.32 -6.06
CA ALA A 444 -5.28 26.92 -7.33
C ALA A 444 -5.11 28.46 -7.22
N ASP A 445 -4.40 29.07 -8.15
CA ASP A 445 -4.27 30.51 -8.23
C ASP A 445 -5.68 31.12 -8.13
N LYS A 446 -5.97 31.79 -6.99
CA LYS A 446 -7.24 32.52 -6.87
C LYS A 446 -7.25 33.53 -8.02
N PRO A 447 -8.25 33.53 -8.92
CA PRO A 447 -8.39 34.63 -9.85
C PRO A 447 -8.39 35.90 -9.02
N LYS A 448 -7.50 36.86 -9.35
CA LYS A 448 -7.46 38.16 -8.68
C LYS A 448 -8.86 38.76 -8.77
N GLY A 449 -9.62 38.62 -7.66
CA GLY A 449 -11.00 39.08 -7.60
C GLY A 449 -11.03 40.57 -7.89
N THR A 450 -11.73 40.95 -8.91
CA THR A 450 -12.23 42.30 -9.11
C THR A 450 -13.04 42.64 -7.86
N LYS A 451 -12.53 43.57 -7.05
CA LYS A 451 -13.27 44.13 -5.91
C LYS A 451 -14.60 44.70 -6.44
N ALA A 452 -15.68 44.08 -6.03
CA ALA A 452 -16.98 44.74 -6.16
C ALA A 452 -17.00 45.90 -5.15
N GLU A 453 -17.07 47.11 -5.66
CA GLU A 453 -17.26 48.33 -4.83
C GLU A 453 -18.62 48.24 -4.11
N GLY A 454 -18.60 48.31 -2.77
CA GLY A 454 -19.78 48.64 -1.98
C GLY A 454 -20.22 47.71 -0.87
N GLN A 455 -19.34 46.89 -0.27
CA GLN A 455 -19.66 46.21 1.01
C GLN A 455 -18.73 46.69 2.12
N THR A 456 -19.33 47.20 3.22
CA THR A 456 -18.65 47.50 4.50
C THR A 456 -17.97 46.24 5.02
N PRO A 457 -16.72 46.34 5.52
CA PRO A 457 -16.02 45.19 6.07
C PRO A 457 -16.71 44.77 7.40
N VAL A 458 -17.26 43.58 7.42
CA VAL A 458 -17.42 42.84 8.67
C VAL A 458 -16.01 42.41 9.05
N ASP A 459 -15.60 42.69 10.28
CA ASP A 459 -14.28 42.43 10.84
C ASP A 459 -14.11 40.89 11.04
N GLU A 460 -14.02 40.17 9.93
CA GLU A 460 -13.57 38.80 9.94
C GLU A 460 -12.05 38.85 9.81
N THR A 461 -11.36 38.68 10.92
CA THR A 461 -9.93 38.32 10.88
C THR A 461 -9.80 37.10 9.96
N PRO A 462 -9.07 37.21 8.84
CA PRO A 462 -8.96 36.06 7.92
C PRO A 462 -8.35 34.89 8.70
N GLU A 463 -9.08 33.79 8.77
CA GLU A 463 -8.47 32.54 9.28
C GLU A 463 -7.15 32.32 8.54
N PRO A 464 -6.06 32.00 9.24
CA PRO A 464 -4.79 31.74 8.59
C PRO A 464 -4.98 30.64 7.55
N GLU A 465 -4.45 30.87 6.35
CA GLU A 465 -4.53 29.86 5.30
C GLU A 465 -3.95 28.53 5.83
N PRO A 466 -4.69 27.42 5.68
CA PRO A 466 -4.23 26.15 6.20
C PRO A 466 -2.89 25.78 5.52
N PRO A 467 -1.93 25.23 6.28
CA PRO A 467 -0.64 24.88 5.71
C PRO A 467 -0.79 23.92 4.53
N LEU A 468 0.05 24.09 3.52
CA LEU A 468 0.11 23.17 2.38
C LEU A 468 0.37 21.75 2.88
N ALA A 469 -0.28 20.79 2.24
CA ALA A 469 -0.15 19.36 2.55
C ALA A 469 0.13 18.57 1.28
N ASP A 470 0.64 17.37 1.44
CA ASP A 470 1.05 16.47 0.36
C ASP A 470 -0.03 15.41 0.08
N ASN A 471 -1.32 15.79 0.12
CA ASN A 471 -2.43 14.84 0.03
C ASN A 471 -2.41 14.05 -1.28
N ARG A 472 -2.20 14.72 -2.41
CA ARG A 472 -2.14 14.04 -3.71
C ARG A 472 -0.94 13.10 -3.79
N ARG A 473 0.23 13.56 -3.35
CA ARG A 473 1.42 12.70 -3.26
C ARG A 473 1.16 11.51 -2.34
N ALA A 474 0.57 11.72 -1.16
CA ALA A 474 0.27 10.63 -0.24
C ALA A 474 -0.68 9.58 -0.84
N ARG A 475 -1.76 10.01 -1.52
CA ARG A 475 -2.67 9.10 -2.24
C ARG A 475 -1.96 8.36 -3.37
N ARG A 476 -1.09 9.03 -4.12
CA ARG A 476 -0.27 8.44 -5.19
C ARG A 476 0.62 7.33 -4.66
N TYR A 477 1.31 7.56 -3.55
CA TYR A 477 2.27 6.60 -3.03
C TYR A 477 1.61 5.44 -2.27
N VAL A 478 0.53 5.64 -1.53
CA VAL A 478 -0.20 4.54 -0.90
C VAL A 478 -0.82 3.61 -1.94
N ALA A 479 -1.30 4.14 -3.05
CA ALA A 479 -1.89 3.34 -4.14
C ALA A 479 -0.91 2.34 -4.77
N LYS A 480 0.41 2.63 -4.74
CA LYS A 480 1.44 1.81 -5.38
C LYS A 480 1.61 0.42 -4.76
N TYR A 481 1.31 0.27 -3.49
CA TYR A 481 1.45 -1.01 -2.78
C TYR A 481 0.12 -1.51 -2.20
N THR A 482 -1.00 -0.87 -2.55
CA THR A 482 -2.34 -1.26 -2.12
C THR A 482 -3.25 -1.53 -3.32
N ILE A 483 -3.98 -0.53 -3.82
CA ILE A 483 -5.00 -0.73 -4.87
C ILE A 483 -4.43 -1.07 -6.25
N ASN A 484 -3.29 -0.49 -6.64
CA ASN A 484 -2.76 -0.71 -7.99
C ASN A 484 -2.26 -2.15 -8.21
N PRO A 485 -1.48 -2.77 -7.30
CA PRO A 485 -1.17 -4.20 -7.41
C PRO A 485 -2.43 -5.07 -7.33
N ALA A 486 -3.46 -4.69 -6.56
CA ALA A 486 -4.72 -5.42 -6.53
C ALA A 486 -5.43 -5.41 -7.90
N LEU A 487 -5.52 -4.25 -8.55
CA LEU A 487 -6.07 -4.10 -9.91
C LEU A 487 -5.27 -4.92 -10.92
N ALA A 488 -3.95 -4.83 -10.88
CA ALA A 488 -3.07 -5.54 -11.81
C ALA A 488 -3.25 -7.07 -11.74
N GLN A 489 -3.62 -7.60 -10.59
CA GLN A 489 -3.77 -9.03 -10.32
C GLN A 489 -5.23 -9.49 -10.25
N GLY A 490 -6.20 -8.59 -10.47
CA GLY A 490 -7.63 -8.93 -10.47
C GLY A 490 -8.19 -9.31 -9.09
N ILE A 491 -7.64 -8.76 -8.02
CA ILE A 491 -8.08 -9.03 -6.64
C ILE A 491 -8.63 -7.79 -5.92
N ASP A 492 -8.78 -6.69 -6.65
CA ASP A 492 -9.23 -5.39 -6.14
C ASP A 492 -10.67 -5.39 -5.59
N ALA A 493 -11.50 -6.31 -6.03
CA ALA A 493 -12.83 -6.51 -5.44
C ALA A 493 -12.79 -7.06 -4.00
N VAL A 494 -11.64 -7.58 -3.56
CA VAL A 494 -11.48 -8.25 -2.25
C VAL A 494 -10.56 -7.48 -1.31
N VAL A 495 -9.45 -6.92 -1.82
CA VAL A 495 -8.40 -6.26 -1.03
C VAL A 495 -7.92 -4.97 -1.72
N GLY A 496 -7.01 -4.24 -1.10
CA GLY A 496 -6.27 -3.13 -1.70
C GLY A 496 -6.82 -1.74 -1.39
N SER A 497 -7.94 -1.60 -0.70
CA SER A 497 -8.42 -0.30 -0.20
C SER A 497 -9.32 -0.45 1.02
N VAL A 498 -9.50 0.66 1.75
CA VAL A 498 -10.38 0.74 2.92
C VAL A 498 -11.77 1.13 2.43
N GLU A 499 -12.53 0.14 1.97
CA GLU A 499 -13.88 0.33 1.40
C GLU A 499 -14.83 -0.77 1.87
N THR A 500 -16.11 -0.41 2.01
CA THR A 500 -17.16 -1.36 2.39
C THR A 500 -17.23 -2.55 1.43
N GLY A 501 -17.34 -3.75 1.99
CA GLY A 501 -17.41 -5.02 1.26
C GLY A 501 -16.06 -5.71 1.05
N LYS A 502 -14.95 -5.01 1.24
CA LYS A 502 -13.61 -5.61 1.14
C LYS A 502 -13.20 -6.33 2.42
N LEU A 503 -12.29 -7.29 2.28
CA LEU A 503 -11.67 -7.98 3.39
C LEU A 503 -10.96 -6.97 4.30
N ALA A 504 -11.15 -7.09 5.60
CA ALA A 504 -10.57 -6.21 6.59
C ALA A 504 -9.08 -6.53 6.81
N ASP A 505 -8.29 -6.37 5.75
CA ASP A 505 -6.84 -6.41 5.75
C ASP A 505 -6.33 -4.98 5.93
N LEU A 506 -6.02 -4.61 7.17
CA LEU A 506 -5.81 -3.23 7.57
C LEU A 506 -4.52 -3.09 8.39
N VAL A 507 -3.87 -1.95 8.26
CA VAL A 507 -2.67 -1.62 9.05
C VAL A 507 -2.90 -0.33 9.82
N LEU A 508 -2.77 -0.41 11.13
CA LEU A 508 -2.89 0.71 12.05
C LEU A 508 -1.50 1.23 12.42
N TRP A 509 -1.25 2.52 12.18
CA TRP A 509 0.04 3.16 12.37
C TRP A 509 -0.02 4.25 13.44
N GLU A 510 0.98 4.29 14.30
CA GLU A 510 1.28 5.54 15.00
C GLU A 510 2.00 6.49 14.04
N PRO A 511 1.59 7.78 13.92
CA PRO A 511 2.19 8.70 12.95
C PRO A 511 3.72 8.77 13.00
N LYS A 512 4.30 8.69 14.21
CA LYS A 512 5.77 8.71 14.40
C LYS A 512 6.50 7.48 13.83
N PHE A 513 5.80 6.36 13.61
CA PHE A 513 6.32 5.11 13.05
C PHE A 513 5.65 4.75 11.71
N PHE A 514 4.92 5.68 11.13
CA PHE A 514 4.21 5.46 9.86
C PHE A 514 5.15 4.93 8.78
N GLY A 515 4.73 3.84 8.12
CA GLY A 515 5.47 3.20 7.04
C GLY A 515 6.70 2.37 7.48
N VAL A 516 7.01 2.33 8.78
CA VAL A 516 8.18 1.61 9.34
C VAL A 516 7.73 0.44 10.20
N LYS A 517 6.95 0.74 11.25
CA LYS A 517 6.48 -0.24 12.23
C LYS A 517 4.98 -0.09 12.43
N PRO A 518 4.17 -1.00 11.91
CA PRO A 518 2.76 -1.07 12.25
C PRO A 518 2.56 -1.14 13.76
N HIS A 519 1.64 -0.35 14.30
CA HIS A 519 1.16 -0.55 15.66
C HIS A 519 0.42 -1.88 15.76
N MET A 520 -0.38 -2.18 14.72
CA MET A 520 -1.20 -3.38 14.64
C MET A 520 -1.50 -3.71 13.17
N VAL A 521 -1.44 -4.99 12.84
CA VAL A 521 -1.87 -5.54 11.55
C VAL A 521 -3.11 -6.38 11.77
N ILE A 522 -4.20 -5.97 11.15
CA ILE A 522 -5.49 -6.65 11.19
C ILE A 522 -5.62 -7.43 9.87
N LYS A 523 -5.89 -8.71 9.99
CA LYS A 523 -6.04 -9.62 8.87
C LYS A 523 -7.41 -10.27 8.90
N GLY A 524 -8.22 -10.03 7.86
CA GLY A 524 -9.59 -10.55 7.83
C GLY A 524 -10.37 -10.25 9.11
N GLY A 525 -10.23 -9.02 9.64
CA GLY A 525 -10.92 -8.55 10.84
C GLY A 525 -10.31 -8.96 12.18
N GLN A 526 -9.27 -9.80 12.20
CA GLN A 526 -8.58 -10.20 13.44
C GLN A 526 -7.17 -9.63 13.54
N ILE A 527 -6.71 -9.34 14.76
CA ILE A 527 -5.34 -8.88 14.99
C ILE A 527 -4.38 -10.04 14.76
N ALA A 528 -3.58 -9.95 13.70
CA ALA A 528 -2.60 -10.96 13.32
C ALA A 528 -1.20 -10.63 13.84
N TYR A 529 -0.79 -9.36 13.82
CA TYR A 529 0.50 -8.88 14.34
C TYR A 529 0.31 -7.57 15.10
N ALA A 530 1.10 -7.36 16.16
CA ALA A 530 1.12 -6.11 16.91
C ALA A 530 2.46 -5.89 17.60
N GLN A 531 2.77 -4.61 17.89
CA GLN A 531 3.91 -4.25 18.73
C GLN A 531 3.57 -4.55 20.18
N VAL A 532 4.21 -5.55 20.77
CA VAL A 532 3.99 -5.99 22.16
C VAL A 532 5.31 -6.21 22.86
N GLY A 533 5.40 -5.80 24.12
CA GLY A 533 6.56 -5.97 24.98
C GLY A 533 6.77 -7.42 25.44
N ASP A 534 7.52 -7.58 26.52
CA ASP A 534 7.77 -8.90 27.11
C ASP A 534 6.45 -9.60 27.48
N ALA A 535 6.25 -10.81 26.95
CA ALA A 535 5.01 -11.57 27.16
C ALA A 535 4.81 -12.04 28.62
N ASN A 536 5.87 -12.06 29.44
CA ASN A 536 5.80 -12.39 30.87
C ASN A 536 5.63 -11.14 31.75
N ALA A 537 5.58 -9.94 31.18
CA ALA A 537 5.39 -8.74 31.97
C ALA A 537 3.94 -8.56 32.43
N SER A 538 3.74 -7.81 33.50
CA SER A 538 2.40 -7.51 34.05
C SER A 538 1.58 -6.53 33.17
N ILE A 539 2.21 -5.86 32.20
CA ILE A 539 1.61 -4.96 31.23
C ILE A 539 2.26 -5.20 29.85
N PRO A 540 1.59 -4.83 28.72
CA PRO A 540 2.09 -5.17 27.39
C PRO A 540 3.20 -4.24 26.84
N THR A 541 3.75 -3.33 27.66
CA THR A 541 4.66 -2.27 27.20
C THR A 541 6.13 -2.40 27.59
N PRO A 542 6.60 -3.29 28.51
CA PRO A 542 8.02 -3.40 28.84
C PRO A 542 8.88 -3.87 27.66
N GLN A 543 10.09 -3.32 27.59
CA GLN A 543 11.08 -3.69 26.57
C GLN A 543 11.55 -5.16 26.73
N PRO A 544 11.90 -5.83 25.62
CA PRO A 544 11.85 -5.33 24.25
C PRO A 544 10.43 -5.37 23.65
N VAL A 545 9.99 -4.25 23.09
CA VAL A 545 8.75 -4.20 22.31
C VAL A 545 9.07 -4.62 20.88
N LEU A 546 8.47 -5.69 20.43
CA LEU A 546 8.73 -6.31 19.13
C LEU A 546 7.41 -6.54 18.38
N PRO A 547 7.44 -6.58 17.03
CA PRO A 547 6.32 -7.12 16.28
C PRO A 547 6.18 -8.61 16.60
N ARG A 548 5.02 -9.00 17.11
CA ARG A 548 4.74 -10.37 17.51
C ARG A 548 3.50 -10.91 16.85
N PRO A 549 3.46 -12.22 16.51
CA PRO A 549 2.24 -12.88 16.08
C PRO A 549 1.19 -12.85 17.20
N MET A 550 -0.05 -12.49 16.82
CA MET A 550 -1.21 -12.46 17.71
C MET A 550 -2.16 -13.62 17.39
N TRP A 551 -3.34 -13.63 18.03
CA TRP A 551 -4.31 -14.72 17.89
C TRP A 551 -4.74 -14.97 16.44
N GLY A 552 -4.84 -13.94 15.60
CA GLY A 552 -5.12 -14.08 14.17
C GLY A 552 -4.04 -14.81 13.37
N ALA A 553 -2.81 -14.92 13.93
CA ALA A 553 -1.69 -15.62 13.31
C ALA A 553 -1.45 -17.03 13.87
N THR A 554 -2.35 -17.56 14.73
CA THR A 554 -2.10 -18.82 15.42
C THR A 554 -3.18 -19.87 15.14
N GLY A 555 -2.81 -21.14 15.31
CA GLY A 555 -3.71 -22.28 15.18
C GLY A 555 -4.36 -22.38 13.79
N LEU A 556 -5.69 -22.45 13.74
CA LEU A 556 -6.47 -22.51 12.49
C LEU A 556 -6.98 -21.14 12.02
N ALA A 557 -6.75 -20.07 12.81
CA ALA A 557 -7.22 -18.73 12.46
C ALA A 557 -6.73 -18.25 11.08
N PRO A 558 -5.45 -18.45 10.69
CA PRO A 558 -4.96 -18.05 9.38
C PRO A 558 -5.81 -18.49 8.21
N GLY A 559 -6.28 -19.73 8.21
CA GLY A 559 -7.11 -20.29 7.14
C GLY A 559 -8.49 -19.65 7.04
N SER A 560 -9.06 -19.16 8.16
CA SER A 560 -10.39 -18.51 8.16
C SER A 560 -10.37 -17.05 7.77
N ILE A 561 -9.23 -16.35 7.92
CA ILE A 561 -9.08 -14.90 7.74
C ILE A 561 -8.28 -14.51 6.48
N SER A 562 -7.89 -15.48 5.67
CA SER A 562 -7.11 -15.25 4.45
C SER A 562 -7.60 -16.11 3.28
N TYR A 563 -7.14 -15.76 2.07
CA TYR A 563 -7.52 -16.43 0.84
C TYR A 563 -6.31 -16.93 0.04
N ASN A 564 -6.50 -18.08 -0.63
CA ASN A 564 -5.74 -18.45 -1.80
C ASN A 564 -6.50 -17.90 -3.03
N PHE A 565 -5.92 -16.91 -3.71
CA PHE A 565 -6.48 -16.41 -4.95
C PHE A 565 -6.20 -17.40 -6.09
N VAL A 566 -7.22 -17.66 -6.90
CA VAL A 566 -7.15 -18.60 -8.04
C VAL A 566 -8.08 -18.11 -9.14
N THR A 567 -8.05 -18.74 -10.30
CA THR A 567 -9.04 -18.47 -11.35
C THR A 567 -10.38 -19.16 -11.06
N GLU A 568 -11.48 -18.66 -11.62
CA GLU A 568 -12.76 -19.40 -11.61
C GLU A 568 -12.64 -20.79 -12.24
N ARG A 569 -11.77 -20.93 -13.24
CA ARG A 569 -11.47 -22.19 -13.88
C ARG A 569 -10.89 -23.21 -12.89
N ALA A 570 -9.95 -22.78 -12.04
CA ALA A 570 -9.38 -23.61 -10.99
C ALA A 570 -10.45 -24.01 -9.94
N ILE A 571 -11.32 -23.07 -9.54
CA ILE A 571 -12.42 -23.39 -8.59
C ILE A 571 -13.32 -24.49 -9.13
N LYS A 572 -13.69 -24.45 -10.42
CA LYS A 572 -14.49 -25.50 -11.10
C LYS A 572 -13.78 -26.85 -11.13
N LYS A 573 -12.44 -26.88 -11.12
CA LYS A 573 -11.63 -28.10 -11.04
C LYS A 573 -11.43 -28.61 -9.62
N ASN A 574 -11.89 -27.85 -8.62
CA ASN A 574 -11.71 -28.10 -7.19
C ASN A 574 -10.22 -28.23 -6.80
N PRO A 575 -9.54 -27.11 -6.61
CA PRO A 575 -8.10 -27.09 -6.30
C PRO A 575 -7.76 -27.72 -4.94
N SER A 576 -8.75 -27.95 -4.08
CA SER A 576 -8.57 -28.69 -2.81
C SER A 576 -8.86 -30.19 -2.91
N LYS A 577 -9.19 -30.72 -4.10
CA LYS A 577 -9.57 -32.13 -4.26
C LYS A 577 -8.50 -33.09 -3.70
N GLY A 578 -8.90 -33.90 -2.73
CA GLY A 578 -8.01 -34.87 -2.08
C GLY A 578 -7.06 -34.26 -1.03
N ARG A 579 -7.29 -33.02 -0.61
CA ARG A 579 -6.51 -32.30 0.40
C ARG A 579 -7.42 -31.64 1.43
N THR A 580 -6.94 -31.53 2.66
CA THR A 580 -7.58 -30.75 3.71
C THR A 580 -6.84 -29.42 3.83
N LEU A 581 -7.45 -28.36 3.30
CA LEU A 581 -6.95 -26.99 3.43
C LEU A 581 -7.96 -26.19 4.21
N ASN A 582 -7.47 -25.38 5.17
CA ASN A 582 -8.27 -24.46 5.96
C ASN A 582 -8.49 -23.14 5.22
N LYS A 583 -7.49 -22.72 4.45
CA LYS A 583 -7.52 -21.46 3.69
C LYS A 583 -8.47 -21.58 2.50
N ARG A 584 -9.39 -20.62 2.43
CA ARG A 584 -10.42 -20.56 1.40
C ARG A 584 -9.84 -20.12 0.04
N PHE A 585 -10.42 -20.64 -1.03
CA PHE A 585 -10.14 -20.18 -2.38
C PHE A 585 -11.08 -19.06 -2.80
N LYS A 586 -10.52 -18.03 -3.45
CA LYS A 586 -11.28 -16.89 -3.98
C LYS A 586 -10.89 -16.62 -5.43
N ALA A 587 -11.90 -16.50 -6.30
CA ALA A 587 -11.65 -16.22 -7.71
C ALA A 587 -11.12 -14.79 -7.91
N ILE A 588 -10.14 -14.65 -8.79
CA ILE A 588 -9.73 -13.35 -9.34
C ILE A 588 -10.71 -12.91 -10.43
N THR A 589 -10.73 -11.60 -10.72
CA THR A 589 -11.37 -11.03 -11.91
C THR A 589 -10.44 -11.10 -13.12
N ASP A 590 -10.98 -10.99 -14.33
CA ASP A 590 -10.19 -10.98 -15.56
C ASP A 590 -9.27 -9.75 -15.60
N THR A 591 -7.96 -10.00 -15.75
CA THR A 591 -6.93 -8.95 -15.76
C THR A 591 -6.63 -8.40 -17.16
N ARG A 592 -7.22 -9.00 -18.22
CA ARG A 592 -6.82 -8.68 -19.60
C ARG A 592 -7.31 -7.30 -20.06
N GLY A 593 -8.38 -6.80 -19.42
CA GLY A 593 -8.89 -5.45 -19.63
C GLY A 593 -8.30 -4.38 -18.68
N VAL A 594 -7.31 -4.72 -17.86
CA VAL A 594 -6.68 -3.77 -16.95
C VAL A 594 -5.47 -3.13 -17.64
N PHE A 595 -5.56 -1.84 -17.87
CA PHE A 595 -4.53 -1.01 -18.51
C PHE A 595 -4.04 0.08 -17.56
N LYS A 596 -3.03 0.82 -17.97
CA LYS A 596 -2.41 1.87 -17.16
C LYS A 596 -3.41 2.96 -16.76
N GLU A 597 -4.38 3.29 -17.59
CA GLU A 597 -5.45 4.24 -17.27
C GLU A 597 -6.29 3.88 -16.04
N HIS A 598 -6.34 2.58 -15.67
CA HIS A 598 -7.06 2.10 -14.50
C HIS A 598 -6.27 2.26 -13.20
N MET A 599 -4.94 2.50 -13.29
CA MET A 599 -4.07 2.65 -12.12
C MET A 599 -4.39 3.94 -11.37
N LYS A 600 -4.84 3.80 -10.13
CA LYS A 600 -5.26 4.93 -9.29
C LYS A 600 -4.07 5.84 -8.99
N GLU A 601 -4.22 7.15 -9.26
CA GLU A 601 -3.20 8.17 -9.02
C GLU A 601 -1.85 7.94 -9.77
N ASN A 602 -1.74 6.88 -10.59
CA ASN A 602 -0.49 6.39 -11.18
C ASN A 602 -0.67 5.91 -12.63
N ASN A 603 -1.33 6.73 -13.44
CA ASN A 603 -1.70 6.41 -14.81
C ASN A 603 -0.99 7.27 -15.87
N ALA A 604 0.03 8.03 -15.49
CA ALA A 604 0.76 8.88 -16.42
C ALA A 604 1.62 8.08 -17.41
N THR A 605 1.66 8.53 -18.67
CA THR A 605 2.46 7.94 -19.76
C THR A 605 3.37 9.01 -20.39
N PRO A 606 4.39 9.52 -19.66
CA PRO A 606 5.30 10.52 -20.19
C PRO A 606 6.16 9.95 -21.34
N ASP A 607 6.59 10.78 -22.27
CA ASP A 607 7.63 10.40 -23.24
C ASP A 607 8.96 10.24 -22.52
N VAL A 608 9.54 9.04 -22.55
CA VAL A 608 10.83 8.71 -21.93
C VAL A 608 11.81 8.28 -23.00
N ARG A 609 12.95 8.95 -23.06
CA ARG A 609 14.04 8.63 -23.99
C ARG A 609 15.34 8.44 -23.22
N ILE A 610 16.15 7.51 -23.70
CA ILE A 610 17.49 7.27 -23.18
C ILE A 610 18.46 7.34 -24.35
N ASP A 611 19.53 8.10 -24.18
CA ASP A 611 20.65 8.09 -25.09
C ASP A 611 21.52 6.87 -24.82
N ALA A 612 21.72 6.03 -25.84
CA ALA A 612 22.43 4.76 -25.70
C ALA A 612 23.94 4.92 -25.45
N ASP A 613 24.52 6.04 -25.84
CA ASP A 613 25.98 6.29 -25.71
C ASP A 613 26.29 6.97 -24.37
N THR A 614 25.45 7.92 -23.93
CA THR A 614 25.69 8.73 -22.73
C THR A 614 24.87 8.26 -21.52
N TYR A 615 23.87 7.40 -21.72
CA TYR A 615 22.90 6.96 -20.72
C TYR A 615 22.08 8.11 -20.10
N GLU A 616 22.02 9.25 -20.78
CA GLU A 616 21.20 10.38 -20.36
C GLU A 616 19.71 10.05 -20.55
N VAL A 617 18.93 10.34 -19.53
CA VAL A 617 17.48 10.13 -19.55
C VAL A 617 16.76 11.46 -19.74
N ILE A 618 15.80 11.48 -20.67
CA ILE A 618 14.96 12.63 -20.98
C ILE A 618 13.50 12.22 -20.70
N ILE A 619 12.80 12.98 -19.87
CA ILE A 619 11.40 12.75 -19.53
C ILE A 619 10.60 13.97 -19.95
N GLY A 620 9.61 13.81 -20.87
CA GLY A 620 8.79 14.91 -21.35
C GLY A 620 9.59 16.07 -21.99
N GLY A 621 10.72 15.76 -22.60
CA GLY A 621 11.64 16.74 -23.21
C GLY A 621 12.64 17.39 -22.22
N ALA A 622 12.55 17.11 -20.93
CA ALA A 622 13.49 17.60 -19.93
C ALA A 622 14.55 16.54 -19.58
N LYS A 623 15.83 16.93 -19.59
CA LYS A 623 16.91 16.05 -19.15
C LYS A 623 16.83 15.83 -17.63
N VAL A 624 17.00 14.59 -17.20
CA VAL A 624 17.14 14.25 -15.79
C VAL A 624 18.51 14.71 -15.30
N THR A 625 18.50 15.66 -14.38
CA THR A 625 19.72 16.27 -13.80
C THR A 625 19.96 15.89 -12.34
N ASP A 626 19.03 15.16 -11.74
CA ASP A 626 19.07 14.76 -10.33
C ASP A 626 20.07 13.61 -10.08
N VAL A 627 21.07 13.47 -10.96
CA VAL A 627 22.10 12.43 -10.87
C VAL A 627 23.19 12.90 -9.91
N THR A 628 23.46 12.11 -8.88
CA THR A 628 24.62 12.33 -8.03
C THR A 628 25.89 12.20 -8.88
N THR A 629 26.64 13.29 -9.02
CA THR A 629 27.88 13.27 -9.80
C THR A 629 28.99 12.65 -8.96
N PHE A 630 29.48 11.49 -9.39
CA PHE A 630 30.69 10.89 -8.86
C PHE A 630 31.89 11.32 -9.73
N VAL A 631 32.89 11.92 -9.13
CA VAL A 631 34.17 12.19 -9.77
C VAL A 631 35.22 11.45 -8.98
N GLU A 632 35.96 10.55 -9.64
CA GLU A 632 37.00 9.72 -9.03
C GLU A 632 36.59 8.99 -7.73
N GLY A 633 35.36 8.49 -7.69
CA GLY A 633 34.83 7.80 -6.51
C GLY A 633 34.45 8.71 -5.33
N GLN A 634 34.55 10.03 -5.48
CA GLN A 634 34.08 11.00 -4.48
C GLN A 634 32.80 11.69 -4.91
N ILE A 635 31.93 11.96 -3.94
CA ILE A 635 30.69 12.69 -4.15
C ILE A 635 31.02 14.18 -4.30
N VAL A 636 30.76 14.73 -5.48
CA VAL A 636 31.02 16.15 -5.78
C VAL A 636 29.86 17.04 -5.39
N ASP A 637 28.63 16.52 -5.43
CA ASP A 637 27.45 17.26 -5.03
C ASP A 637 26.77 16.61 -3.81
N ARG A 638 26.85 17.31 -2.68
CA ARG A 638 26.20 16.89 -1.42
C ARG A 638 24.70 17.18 -1.35
N ALA A 639 24.14 17.87 -2.34
CA ALA A 639 22.72 18.21 -2.35
C ALA A 639 21.82 16.94 -2.38
N TYR A 640 22.37 15.82 -2.79
CA TYR A 640 21.68 14.54 -2.91
C TYR A 640 22.06 13.50 -1.83
N VAL A 641 22.99 13.83 -0.94
CA VAL A 641 23.29 13.02 0.24
C VAL A 641 22.34 13.45 1.36
N SER A 642 21.07 13.20 1.19
CA SER A 642 20.14 13.36 2.29
C SER A 642 20.19 12.12 3.18
N GLU A 643 20.27 12.33 4.48
CA GLU A 643 19.94 11.28 5.43
C GLU A 643 18.55 10.76 5.11
N LEU A 644 18.42 9.47 4.84
CA LEU A 644 17.10 8.88 4.60
C LEU A 644 16.33 8.90 5.91
N PRO A 645 15.12 9.48 5.92
CA PRO A 645 14.24 9.42 7.07
C PRO A 645 13.82 7.96 7.30
N MET A 646 13.24 7.68 8.45
CA MET A 646 12.65 6.39 8.81
C MET A 646 13.67 5.28 9.11
N ALA A 647 14.86 5.31 8.55
CA ALA A 647 15.87 4.26 8.74
C ALA A 647 16.25 4.06 10.23
N GLN A 648 16.45 5.14 10.99
CA GLN A 648 16.72 5.04 12.42
C GLN A 648 15.54 4.45 13.19
N ARG A 649 14.31 4.78 12.78
CA ARG A 649 13.09 4.28 13.43
C ARG A 649 12.86 2.80 13.18
N TYR A 650 13.41 2.25 12.13
CA TYR A 650 13.40 0.82 11.85
C TYR A 650 14.12 0.03 12.96
N PHE A 651 15.19 0.57 13.50
CA PHE A 651 15.99 -0.05 14.56
C PHE A 651 15.61 0.36 15.99
N LEU A 652 14.69 1.32 16.16
CA LEU A 652 14.20 1.72 17.48
C LEU A 652 13.18 0.72 18.01
N PHE A 653 13.38 0.33 19.25
CA PHE A 653 12.49 -0.58 19.98
C PHE A 653 11.43 0.16 20.77
#